data_b03f0640677b8df170200cf13baeca28
#
_entry.id   b03f0640677b8df170200cf13baeca28
#
_cell.length_a   1.000
_cell.length_b   1.000
_cell.length_c   1.000
_cell.angle_alpha   90.00
_cell.angle_beta   90.00
_cell.angle_gamma   90.00
#
_symmetry.space_group_name_H-M   'P 1'
#
loop_
_entity.id
_entity.type
_entity.pdbx_description
1 polymer ?
#
loop_
_entity_poly.entity_id
_entity_poly.type
_entity_poly.pdbx_seq_one_letter_code
_entity_poly.pdbx_strand_id
1 'polypeptide(L)'
;MLLPLLGLLHAEAQVNTVQFGKNRVQYQKFKWKYHQTDNFNCYFSQDGLGLGEYVGQIAEQELPGLEAFVEFGIQRRINIVVYNNYDEMQQSNIGLGIDWQNTGGLTKLVNNKMIVYFDGNHQHLRYQIREGIARNLVENLLFGEDLGDFATNQALLDLPKWLTDGYITYAAENWNTNKDDELRAVMLAGLYRNFYQFAFEKPALAGHAFWKYVADKYGKNKVTYFLYLARAFRNLNNASYKLSKKKFKTLLQDFMTDMQDVYFKDIRGRRNAPRGQLAVSEYAGKKDFYRFNANPVPRSFSYAVTEYKQGRIQLVLMENFINRRVLLKQGVLSREEDKNPNYPLVAWDGKGTRLAVLYNDQGKINFFVYDVVRRIKINKQVIEKFDQITDMKYMLDNNTLIFSAVRSGQSDIYTYKIDKQTIEQITNDTYDDLDPSFVAFPNKTGILFSSNRPAATGTETENAAPSKSFNIFLVDNWNKSELRQVSKLTNLSRGNARFPSQYNTSHFTFVSDENGINNRYAGFFTTERAGLDTLVFIGDEVLRNPPQAEVDSVLKDWEKTDIDSVGFVSVTLDSAYIFPITNYQSSLLETRTAGDNQQVSEVVRLGDAKLLYRLKIDENSLRRRNVTARPTEYVRKLIEEEKKNLRKPATPVVPVPVIDTALKKAEPAFSTGFEEETTTAPAGAQTAPLKKQTTPKNKIFEYRPPKFFNDYLVSGFNNNVLVTRYQPYQG
;
A
#
# COMPACT_ATOMS: atom_id res chain seq x y z
N MET A 1 62.61 5.60 15.64
CA MET A 1 61.96 4.34 15.98
C MET A 1 60.52 4.59 16.37
N LEU A 2 59.68 4.91 15.37
CA LEU A 2 58.27 5.34 15.56
C LEU A 2 57.52 5.13 14.25
N LEU A 3 57.40 3.88 13.81
CA LEU A 3 56.66 3.52 12.62
C LEU A 3 56.35 2.01 12.67
N PRO A 4 55.43 1.56 13.50
CA PRO A 4 54.41 0.64 13.08
C PRO A 4 53.13 0.80 13.90
N LEU A 5 52.38 1.90 13.77
CA LEU A 5 51.08 2.03 14.47
C LEU A 5 49.96 2.48 13.53
N LEU A 6 50.19 2.40 12.22
CA LEU A 6 49.20 2.84 11.23
C LEU A 6 48.54 1.68 10.43
N GLY A 7 48.74 0.42 10.91
CA GLY A 7 48.31 -0.77 10.17
C GLY A 7 47.05 -1.49 10.65
N LEU A 8 46.30 -0.99 11.61
CA LEU A 8 45.17 -1.73 12.22
C LEU A 8 43.94 -0.88 12.48
N LEU A 9 43.46 -0.17 11.46
CA LEU A 9 42.16 0.47 11.54
C LEU A 9 41.21 -0.07 10.46
N HIS A 10 40.97 -1.35 10.49
CA HIS A 10 39.77 -1.93 9.92
C HIS A 10 38.82 -2.28 11.06
N ALA A 11 38.43 -1.27 11.84
CA ALA A 11 37.32 -1.41 12.75
C ALA A 11 36.04 -1.06 11.99
N GLU A 12 35.40 -2.05 11.40
CA GLU A 12 34.00 -1.92 11.01
C GLU A 12 33.16 -1.85 12.28
N ALA A 13 33.20 -0.72 12.97
CA ALA A 13 32.30 -0.45 14.06
C ALA A 13 30.92 -0.23 13.47
N GLN A 14 29.99 -1.16 13.66
CA GLN A 14 28.57 -0.87 13.50
C GLN A 14 28.21 0.24 14.48
N VAL A 15 28.12 1.45 13.99
CA VAL A 15 27.64 2.58 14.80
C VAL A 15 26.17 2.31 15.09
N ASN A 16 25.87 1.89 16.31
CA ASN A 16 24.50 1.78 16.77
C ASN A 16 23.94 3.19 16.93
N THR A 17 23.20 3.66 15.93
CA THR A 17 22.61 5.01 15.89
C THR A 17 21.36 5.13 16.75
N VAL A 18 20.89 4.04 17.34
CA VAL A 18 19.68 4.02 18.17
C VAL A 18 19.99 4.61 19.55
N GLN A 19 19.24 5.61 19.96
CA GLN A 19 19.37 6.22 21.28
C GLN A 19 19.10 5.17 22.35
N PHE A 20 19.86 5.24 23.45
CA PHE A 20 19.67 4.36 24.62
C PHE A 20 18.21 4.34 25.09
N GLY A 21 17.68 3.15 25.36
CA GLY A 21 16.29 2.96 25.79
C GLY A 21 15.26 2.98 24.66
N LYS A 22 15.69 3.13 23.39
CA LYS A 22 14.79 3.09 22.22
C LYS A 22 15.01 1.85 21.36
N ASN A 23 15.81 0.91 21.79
CA ASN A 23 15.98 -0.37 21.11
C ASN A 23 14.65 -1.10 21.04
N ARG A 24 14.33 -1.59 19.85
CA ARG A 24 13.18 -2.46 19.64
C ARG A 24 13.48 -3.85 20.20
N VAL A 25 12.46 -4.51 20.71
CA VAL A 25 12.59 -5.83 21.33
C VAL A 25 12.29 -6.90 20.27
N GLN A 26 13.22 -7.80 20.08
CA GLN A 26 13.05 -8.94 19.22
C GLN A 26 12.40 -10.09 19.99
N TYR A 27 11.20 -10.49 19.58
CA TYR A 27 10.44 -11.60 20.18
C TYR A 27 10.66 -12.93 19.45
N GLN A 28 11.06 -12.87 18.17
CA GLN A 28 11.28 -14.03 17.32
C GLN A 28 12.73 -14.08 16.84
N LYS A 29 13.24 -15.30 16.65
CA LYS A 29 14.54 -15.50 16.01
C LYS A 29 14.35 -15.52 14.50
N PHE A 30 14.89 -14.55 13.79
CA PHE A 30 14.90 -14.53 12.35
C PHE A 30 16.04 -15.38 11.80
N LYS A 31 15.69 -16.30 10.89
CA LYS A 31 16.66 -17.09 10.12
C LYS A 31 16.74 -16.46 8.73
N TRP A 32 17.69 -15.56 8.57
CA TRP A 32 17.85 -14.82 7.34
C TRP A 32 18.46 -15.67 6.24
N LYS A 33 17.85 -15.60 5.06
CA LYS A 33 18.37 -16.07 3.79
C LYS A 33 18.38 -14.90 2.83
N TYR A 34 19.12 -14.98 1.77
CA TYR A 34 19.06 -13.97 0.72
C TYR A 34 19.06 -14.60 -0.66
N HIS A 35 18.38 -13.91 -1.54
CA HIS A 35 18.28 -14.19 -2.94
C HIS A 35 19.06 -13.10 -3.68
N GLN A 36 19.94 -13.49 -4.57
CA GLN A 36 20.78 -12.55 -5.31
C GLN A 36 20.29 -12.45 -6.74
N THR A 37 20.02 -11.21 -7.17
CA THR A 37 19.76 -10.83 -8.55
C THR A 37 20.96 -10.09 -9.12
N ASP A 38 20.84 -9.54 -10.33
CA ASP A 38 21.96 -8.81 -10.96
C ASP A 38 22.30 -7.54 -10.16
N ASN A 39 21.30 -6.82 -9.68
CA ASN A 39 21.44 -5.52 -9.04
C ASN A 39 21.09 -5.51 -7.56
N PHE A 40 20.50 -6.58 -7.01
CA PHE A 40 20.01 -6.61 -5.64
C PHE A 40 20.39 -7.88 -4.90
N ASN A 41 20.51 -7.74 -3.56
CA ASN A 41 20.51 -8.84 -2.62
C ASN A 41 19.24 -8.72 -1.76
N CYS A 42 18.27 -9.60 -1.95
CA CYS A 42 17.00 -9.57 -1.23
C CYS A 42 17.06 -10.51 -0.02
N TYR A 43 17.14 -9.95 1.17
CA TYR A 43 17.17 -10.70 2.43
C TYR A 43 15.76 -10.91 2.93
N PHE A 44 15.40 -12.13 3.27
CA PHE A 44 14.10 -12.52 3.82
C PHE A 44 14.27 -13.49 4.98
N SER A 45 13.29 -13.50 5.87
CA SER A 45 13.24 -14.42 7.01
C SER A 45 12.56 -15.75 6.63
N GLN A 46 12.38 -16.65 7.60
CA GLN A 46 11.58 -17.85 7.41
C GLN A 46 10.18 -17.49 6.90
N ASP A 47 9.61 -18.35 6.08
CA ASP A 47 8.29 -18.20 5.44
C ASP A 47 8.16 -17.04 4.43
N GLY A 48 9.23 -16.24 4.24
CA GLY A 48 9.28 -15.10 3.33
C GLY A 48 9.87 -15.36 1.94
N LEU A 49 10.08 -16.62 1.53
CA LEU A 49 10.73 -16.93 0.26
C LEU A 49 9.99 -16.33 -0.94
N GLY A 50 8.69 -16.59 -1.07
CA GLY A 50 7.90 -16.09 -2.19
C GLY A 50 7.85 -14.57 -2.25
N LEU A 51 7.74 -13.91 -1.08
CA LEU A 51 7.78 -12.47 -0.97
C LEU A 51 9.16 -11.90 -1.35
N GLY A 52 10.25 -12.56 -0.92
CA GLY A 52 11.61 -12.18 -1.27
C GLY A 52 11.89 -12.28 -2.77
N GLU A 53 11.40 -13.32 -3.43
CA GLU A 53 11.48 -13.50 -4.88
C GLU A 53 10.69 -12.43 -5.62
N TYR A 54 9.46 -12.15 -5.19
CA TYR A 54 8.63 -11.09 -5.74
C TYR A 54 9.32 -9.72 -5.64
N VAL A 55 9.87 -9.38 -4.46
CA VAL A 55 10.57 -8.10 -4.26
C VAL A 55 11.78 -7.98 -5.18
N GLY A 56 12.56 -9.05 -5.35
CA GLY A 56 13.70 -9.07 -6.27
C GLY A 56 13.29 -8.84 -7.73
N GLN A 57 12.24 -9.51 -8.18
CA GLN A 57 11.70 -9.35 -9.55
C GLN A 57 11.18 -7.94 -9.80
N ILE A 58 10.40 -7.39 -8.87
CA ILE A 58 9.87 -6.03 -8.99
C ILE A 58 11.00 -4.98 -8.94
N ALA A 59 12.01 -5.17 -8.09
CA ALA A 59 13.13 -4.25 -7.99
C ALA A 59 13.91 -4.19 -9.32
N GLU A 60 14.21 -5.34 -9.94
CA GLU A 60 14.85 -5.37 -11.27
C GLU A 60 13.97 -4.75 -12.37
N GLN A 61 12.67 -4.96 -12.31
CA GLN A 61 11.73 -4.40 -13.28
C GLN A 61 11.62 -2.87 -13.18
N GLU A 62 11.69 -2.31 -11.97
CA GLU A 62 11.51 -0.88 -11.72
C GLU A 62 12.79 -0.06 -11.86
N LEU A 63 13.95 -0.71 -11.70
CA LEU A 63 15.26 -0.05 -11.71
C LEU A 63 15.50 0.76 -12.98
N PRO A 64 15.36 0.21 -14.21
CA PRO A 64 15.69 0.97 -15.42
C PRO A 64 14.85 2.25 -15.59
N GLY A 65 13.58 2.19 -15.20
CA GLY A 65 12.70 3.35 -15.25
C GLY A 65 13.10 4.46 -14.26
N LEU A 66 13.60 4.07 -13.09
CA LEU A 66 14.05 5.01 -12.07
C LEU A 66 15.43 5.60 -12.42
N GLU A 67 16.34 4.80 -12.95
CA GLU A 67 17.63 5.28 -13.45
C GLU A 67 17.45 6.29 -14.59
N ALA A 68 16.58 5.97 -15.53
CA ALA A 68 16.24 6.90 -16.62
C ALA A 68 15.59 8.20 -16.11
N PHE A 69 14.76 8.13 -15.06
CA PHE A 69 14.13 9.32 -14.47
C PHE A 69 15.13 10.19 -13.71
N VAL A 70 16.01 9.58 -12.89
CA VAL A 70 17.02 10.29 -12.09
C VAL A 70 18.22 10.70 -12.96
N GLU A 71 18.37 10.10 -14.14
CA GLU A 71 19.54 10.23 -15.03
C GLU A 71 20.85 9.81 -14.33
N PHE A 72 20.75 8.78 -13.48
CA PHE A 72 21.86 8.23 -12.69
C PHE A 72 21.67 6.76 -12.43
N GLY A 73 22.72 5.95 -12.63
CA GLY A 73 22.69 4.50 -12.46
C GLY A 73 23.27 4.04 -11.13
N ILE A 74 22.83 2.85 -10.66
CA ILE A 74 23.46 2.23 -9.50
C ILE A 74 24.86 1.74 -9.81
N GLN A 75 25.78 1.90 -8.86
CA GLN A 75 27.16 1.47 -8.99
C GLN A 75 27.47 0.18 -8.22
N ARG A 76 26.66 -0.11 -7.20
CA ARG A 76 26.80 -1.28 -6.31
C ARG A 76 25.43 -1.92 -6.08
N ARG A 77 25.43 -3.23 -5.85
CA ARG A 77 24.21 -3.93 -5.47
C ARG A 77 23.57 -3.31 -4.24
N ILE A 78 22.25 -3.14 -4.31
CA ILE A 78 21.45 -2.66 -3.19
C ILE A 78 20.98 -3.87 -2.37
N ASN A 79 21.09 -3.77 -1.06
CA ASN A 79 20.60 -4.77 -0.13
C ASN A 79 19.17 -4.42 0.29
N ILE A 80 18.20 -5.28 -0.04
CA ILE A 80 16.80 -5.13 0.34
C ILE A 80 16.50 -6.07 1.50
N VAL A 81 16.07 -5.52 2.64
CA VAL A 81 15.60 -6.31 3.78
C VAL A 81 14.08 -6.37 3.72
N VAL A 82 13.55 -7.58 3.52
CA VAL A 82 12.13 -7.84 3.32
C VAL A 82 11.54 -8.46 4.59
N TYR A 83 10.56 -7.79 5.17
CA TYR A 83 9.79 -8.30 6.30
C TYR A 83 8.40 -8.76 5.85
N ASN A 84 7.94 -9.89 6.37
CA ASN A 84 6.63 -10.45 6.02
C ASN A 84 5.48 -9.56 6.47
N ASN A 85 5.69 -8.75 7.50
CA ASN A 85 4.72 -7.78 8.00
C ASN A 85 5.39 -6.63 8.76
N TYR A 86 4.61 -5.61 9.12
CA TYR A 86 5.08 -4.46 9.86
C TYR A 86 5.58 -4.81 11.27
N ASP A 87 4.96 -5.78 11.93
CA ASP A 87 5.33 -6.18 13.30
C ASP A 87 6.69 -6.88 13.35
N GLU A 88 7.05 -7.64 12.31
CA GLU A 88 8.40 -8.19 12.17
C GLU A 88 9.45 -7.07 12.01
N MET A 89 9.14 -6.06 11.19
CA MET A 89 10.03 -4.91 11.03
C MET A 89 10.23 -4.18 12.36
N GLN A 90 9.19 -4.08 13.19
CA GLN A 90 9.27 -3.44 14.51
C GLN A 90 10.06 -4.26 15.56
N GLN A 91 10.44 -5.49 15.27
CA GLN A 91 11.29 -6.31 16.13
C GLN A 91 12.79 -6.13 15.84
N SER A 92 13.15 -5.28 14.90
CA SER A 92 14.53 -5.03 14.50
C SER A 92 14.86 -3.55 14.58
N ASN A 93 16.11 -3.27 14.96
CA ASN A 93 16.65 -1.91 14.89
C ASN A 93 17.10 -1.52 13.48
N ILE A 94 17.02 -2.43 12.51
CA ILE A 94 17.28 -2.11 11.11
C ILE A 94 16.22 -1.11 10.66
N GLY A 95 16.66 0.01 10.10
CA GLY A 95 15.79 1.11 9.69
C GLY A 95 15.55 2.18 10.76
N LEU A 96 15.79 1.90 12.04
CA LEU A 96 15.85 2.96 13.05
C LEU A 96 17.03 3.87 12.76
N GLY A 97 16.76 5.17 12.71
CA GLY A 97 17.80 6.16 12.43
C GLY A 97 18.12 6.38 10.95
N ILE A 98 17.42 5.76 10.01
CA ILE A 98 17.55 6.08 8.59
C ILE A 98 17.20 7.55 8.35
N ASP A 99 16.22 8.06 9.06
CA ASP A 99 15.82 9.46 9.02
C ASP A 99 16.69 10.40 9.87
N TRP A 100 17.67 9.86 10.54
CA TRP A 100 18.57 10.61 11.37
C TRP A 100 19.65 11.26 10.53
N GLN A 101 19.30 12.37 9.99
CA GLN A 101 20.08 13.16 9.03
C GLN A 101 21.46 13.54 9.54
N ASN A 102 21.65 13.59 10.85
CA ASN A 102 22.84 14.14 11.45
C ASN A 102 23.91 13.10 11.77
N THR A 103 23.54 11.83 11.80
CA THR A 103 24.47 10.73 12.07
C THR A 103 24.43 9.66 10.99
N GLY A 104 23.39 9.70 10.19
CA GLY A 104 23.09 8.63 9.24
C GLY A 104 23.86 8.68 7.96
N GLY A 105 24.54 9.75 7.67
CA GLY A 105 25.26 9.88 6.42
C GLY A 105 26.24 8.74 6.19
N LEU A 106 27.08 8.49 7.14
CA LEU A 106 28.08 7.41 7.08
C LEU A 106 27.45 6.03 7.01
N THR A 107 26.38 5.79 7.77
CA THR A 107 25.71 4.49 7.82
C THR A 107 24.94 4.19 6.54
N LYS A 108 24.40 5.20 5.89
CA LYS A 108 23.71 5.05 4.59
C LYS A 108 24.66 4.68 3.47
N LEU A 109 25.81 5.31 3.41
CA LEU A 109 26.83 5.05 2.40
C LEU A 109 27.45 3.66 2.52
N VAL A 110 27.73 3.23 3.74
CA VAL A 110 28.39 1.93 3.97
C VAL A 110 27.47 0.76 3.59
N ASN A 111 26.16 0.94 3.64
CA ASN A 111 25.26 -0.20 3.59
C ASN A 111 24.43 -0.33 2.33
N ASN A 112 24.22 0.74 1.54
CA ASN A 112 23.39 0.69 0.33
C ASN A 112 22.12 -0.17 0.55
N LYS A 113 21.43 0.08 1.68
CA LYS A 113 20.32 -0.75 2.19
C LYS A 113 19.00 -0.06 2.02
N MET A 114 18.00 -0.84 1.74
CA MET A 114 16.60 -0.44 1.84
C MET A 114 15.79 -1.50 2.58
N ILE A 115 14.67 -1.07 3.14
CA ILE A 115 13.81 -1.92 3.96
C ILE A 115 12.40 -1.81 3.42
N VAL A 116 11.77 -2.96 3.27
CA VAL A 116 10.38 -3.06 2.86
C VAL A 116 9.65 -4.04 3.76
N TYR A 117 8.37 -3.81 3.96
CA TYR A 117 7.48 -4.73 4.65
C TYR A 117 6.19 -4.91 3.85
N PHE A 118 5.59 -6.07 3.95
CA PHE A 118 4.31 -6.35 3.30
C PHE A 118 3.15 -6.08 4.26
N ASP A 119 2.17 -5.28 3.83
CA ASP A 119 0.97 -4.95 4.59
C ASP A 119 -0.31 -5.58 4.04
N GLY A 120 -0.15 -6.51 3.08
CA GLY A 120 -1.25 -7.17 2.38
C GLY A 120 -1.65 -6.48 1.06
N ASN A 121 -0.91 -5.46 0.63
CA ASN A 121 -1.16 -4.74 -0.62
C ASN A 121 0.13 -4.66 -1.46
N HIS A 122 0.17 -5.40 -2.56
CA HIS A 122 1.33 -5.41 -3.46
C HIS A 122 1.60 -4.08 -4.16
N GLN A 123 0.59 -3.23 -4.35
CA GLN A 123 0.81 -1.88 -4.89
C GLN A 123 1.59 -1.01 -3.90
N HIS A 124 1.29 -1.12 -2.60
CA HIS A 124 2.03 -0.41 -1.57
C HIS A 124 3.46 -0.95 -1.41
N LEU A 125 3.64 -2.27 -1.48
CA LEU A 125 4.97 -2.88 -1.48
C LEU A 125 5.81 -2.41 -2.68
N ARG A 126 5.22 -2.37 -3.87
CA ARG A 126 5.88 -1.84 -5.08
C ARG A 126 6.29 -0.37 -4.91
N TYR A 127 5.44 0.44 -4.28
CA TYR A 127 5.79 1.81 -3.94
C TYR A 127 7.01 1.89 -3.02
N GLN A 128 7.06 1.09 -1.94
CA GLN A 128 8.21 1.03 -1.03
C GLN A 128 9.50 0.63 -1.75
N ILE A 129 9.43 -0.34 -2.67
CA ILE A 129 10.58 -0.77 -3.48
C ILE A 129 11.08 0.40 -4.35
N ARG A 130 10.18 1.07 -5.07
CA ARG A 130 10.52 2.23 -5.90
C ARG A 130 11.10 3.38 -5.09
N GLU A 131 10.51 3.67 -3.92
CA GLU A 131 11.01 4.72 -3.01
C GLU A 131 12.42 4.41 -2.51
N GLY A 132 12.68 3.17 -2.10
CA GLY A 132 13.99 2.73 -1.64
C GLY A 132 15.05 2.82 -2.74
N ILE A 133 14.74 2.40 -3.97
CA ILE A 133 15.65 2.52 -5.11
C ILE A 133 15.90 4.01 -5.45
N ALA A 134 14.83 4.81 -5.57
CA ALA A 134 14.95 6.23 -5.86
C ALA A 134 15.79 6.97 -4.80
N ARG A 135 15.64 6.60 -3.53
CA ARG A 135 16.43 7.16 -2.42
C ARG A 135 17.92 6.85 -2.60
N ASN A 136 18.27 5.60 -2.90
CA ASN A 136 19.66 5.22 -3.16
C ASN A 136 20.25 5.97 -4.34
N LEU A 137 19.54 6.06 -5.46
CA LEU A 137 19.98 6.80 -6.64
C LEU A 137 20.21 8.29 -6.35
N VAL A 138 19.24 8.93 -5.69
CA VAL A 138 19.31 10.37 -5.38
C VAL A 138 20.39 10.68 -4.35
N GLU A 139 20.55 9.87 -3.32
CA GLU A 139 21.60 10.05 -2.31
C GLU A 139 22.98 9.89 -2.94
N ASN A 140 23.18 8.88 -3.78
CA ASN A 140 24.45 8.68 -4.50
C ASN A 140 24.70 9.81 -5.51
N LEU A 141 23.68 10.26 -6.23
CA LEU A 141 23.77 11.41 -7.12
C LEU A 141 24.21 12.67 -6.39
N LEU A 142 23.59 12.98 -5.26
CA LEU A 142 23.81 14.25 -4.55
C LEU A 142 25.10 14.26 -3.75
N PHE A 143 25.43 13.15 -3.10
CA PHE A 143 26.49 13.10 -2.10
C PHE A 143 27.69 12.25 -2.52
N GLY A 144 27.56 11.43 -3.57
CA GLY A 144 28.59 10.48 -3.98
C GLY A 144 28.53 9.17 -3.20
N GLU A 145 29.33 8.20 -3.59
CA GLU A 145 29.34 6.86 -3.02
C GLU A 145 30.40 6.65 -1.94
N ASP A 146 31.48 7.41 -1.99
CA ASP A 146 32.58 7.33 -1.05
C ASP A 146 32.40 8.28 0.13
N LEU A 147 32.91 7.85 1.30
CA LEU A 147 32.82 8.62 2.55
C LEU A 147 33.42 10.02 2.44
N GLY A 148 34.51 10.18 1.67
CA GLY A 148 35.15 11.47 1.45
C GLY A 148 34.29 12.41 0.61
N ASP A 149 33.74 11.92 -0.47
CA ASP A 149 32.82 12.65 -1.33
C ASP A 149 31.54 13.04 -0.60
N PHE A 150 30.98 12.11 0.16
CA PHE A 150 29.80 12.36 0.97
C PHE A 150 30.03 13.49 1.98
N ALA A 151 31.08 13.41 2.78
CA ALA A 151 31.38 14.43 3.80
C ALA A 151 31.61 15.82 3.16
N THR A 152 32.30 15.86 2.02
CA THR A 152 32.55 17.09 1.30
C THR A 152 31.28 17.66 0.66
N ASN A 153 30.50 16.84 0.00
CA ASN A 153 29.27 17.27 -0.67
C ASN A 153 28.19 17.63 0.32
N GLN A 154 28.03 16.90 1.43
CA GLN A 154 27.06 17.23 2.47
C GLN A 154 27.34 18.58 3.13
N ALA A 155 28.61 18.89 3.37
CA ALA A 155 29.01 20.20 3.94
C ALA A 155 28.77 21.37 2.98
N LEU A 156 28.80 21.11 1.66
CA LEU A 156 28.69 22.13 0.62
C LEU A 156 27.29 22.24 0.01
N LEU A 157 26.45 21.21 0.12
CA LEU A 157 25.12 21.15 -0.48
C LEU A 157 24.03 21.21 0.59
N ASP A 158 23.61 22.43 0.91
CA ASP A 158 22.51 22.67 1.87
C ASP A 158 21.16 22.62 1.13
N LEU A 159 20.66 21.41 0.84
CA LEU A 159 19.34 21.21 0.29
C LEU A 159 18.34 20.89 1.43
N PRO A 160 17.18 21.57 1.45
CA PRO A 160 16.14 21.26 2.42
C PRO A 160 15.65 19.81 2.29
N LYS A 161 15.46 19.12 3.41
CA LYS A 161 14.98 17.73 3.43
C LYS A 161 13.70 17.54 2.62
N TRP A 162 12.73 18.45 2.75
CA TRP A 162 11.48 18.37 2.02
C TRP A 162 11.67 18.35 0.50
N LEU A 163 12.73 19.00 -0.03
CA LEU A 163 13.02 19.05 -1.45
C LEU A 163 13.54 17.70 -1.95
N THR A 164 14.47 17.09 -1.24
CA THR A 164 15.05 15.78 -1.57
C THR A 164 14.07 14.64 -1.34
N ASP A 165 13.45 14.58 -0.16
CA ASP A 165 12.44 13.55 0.12
C ASP A 165 11.23 13.67 -0.82
N GLY A 166 10.82 14.89 -1.14
CA GLY A 166 9.77 15.13 -2.11
C GLY A 166 10.12 14.68 -3.52
N TYR A 167 11.37 14.83 -3.95
CA TYR A 167 11.82 14.32 -5.24
C TYR A 167 11.81 12.78 -5.26
N ILE A 168 12.29 12.15 -4.20
CA ILE A 168 12.30 10.70 -4.03
C ILE A 168 10.87 10.14 -4.13
N THR A 169 9.94 10.71 -3.36
CA THR A 169 8.54 10.27 -3.39
C THR A 169 7.87 10.55 -4.74
N TYR A 170 8.22 11.64 -5.42
CA TYR A 170 7.73 11.94 -6.77
C TYR A 170 8.27 10.95 -7.82
N ALA A 171 9.52 10.51 -7.71
CA ALA A 171 10.11 9.48 -8.57
C ALA A 171 9.48 8.09 -8.30
N ALA A 172 9.17 7.80 -7.05
CA ALA A 172 8.62 6.53 -6.63
C ALA A 172 7.16 6.34 -7.05
N GLU A 173 6.35 7.38 -7.00
CA GLU A 173 4.90 7.28 -7.22
C GLU A 173 4.37 8.50 -7.98
N ASN A 174 3.50 8.25 -8.93
CA ASN A 174 2.75 9.34 -9.56
C ASN A 174 1.80 10.01 -8.56
N TRP A 175 1.41 11.26 -8.88
CA TRP A 175 0.36 11.95 -8.12
C TRP A 175 -0.92 11.12 -8.10
N ASN A 176 -1.53 10.99 -6.94
CA ASN A 176 -2.73 10.19 -6.75
C ASN A 176 -3.81 10.94 -5.95
N THR A 177 -4.99 10.38 -5.90
CA THR A 177 -6.14 10.97 -5.21
C THR A 177 -5.89 11.22 -3.72
N ASN A 178 -5.18 10.34 -3.04
CA ASN A 178 -4.92 10.50 -1.60
C ASN A 178 -4.02 11.70 -1.33
N LYS A 179 -2.97 11.89 -2.13
CA LYS A 179 -2.07 13.06 -2.03
C LYS A 179 -2.79 14.36 -2.41
N ASP A 180 -3.62 14.30 -3.46
CA ASP A 180 -4.44 15.45 -3.89
C ASP A 180 -5.45 15.87 -2.83
N ASP A 181 -6.10 14.91 -2.18
CA ASP A 181 -7.04 15.16 -1.10
C ASP A 181 -6.36 15.73 0.15
N GLU A 182 -5.19 15.19 0.50
CA GLU A 182 -4.42 15.70 1.64
C GLU A 182 -3.92 17.12 1.40
N LEU A 183 -3.39 17.40 0.21
CA LEU A 183 -2.95 18.74 -0.17
C LEU A 183 -4.13 19.72 -0.21
N ARG A 184 -5.26 19.32 -0.78
CA ARG A 184 -6.50 20.10 -0.80
C ARG A 184 -6.95 20.46 0.61
N ALA A 185 -6.98 19.47 1.51
CA ALA A 185 -7.36 19.69 2.90
C ALA A 185 -6.44 20.72 3.61
N VAL A 186 -5.13 20.60 3.41
CA VAL A 186 -4.13 21.52 3.96
C VAL A 186 -4.32 22.95 3.41
N MET A 187 -4.48 23.09 2.10
CA MET A 187 -4.60 24.40 1.45
C MET A 187 -5.90 25.12 1.83
N LEU A 188 -7.01 24.40 1.87
CA LEU A 188 -8.33 24.96 2.18
C LEU A 188 -8.53 25.28 3.65
N ALA A 189 -7.88 24.52 4.55
CA ALA A 189 -7.95 24.81 5.98
C ALA A 189 -7.13 26.04 6.41
N GLY A 190 -6.23 26.54 5.56
CA GLY A 190 -5.40 27.69 5.86
C GLY A 190 -4.46 27.48 7.05
N LEU A 191 -4.07 26.23 7.31
CA LEU A 191 -3.27 25.85 8.47
C LEU A 191 -1.86 26.46 8.44
N TYR A 192 -1.32 26.69 7.26
CA TYR A 192 0.05 27.13 7.07
C TYR A 192 0.11 28.50 6.39
N ARG A 193 0.78 29.44 7.01
CA ARG A 193 0.91 30.82 6.50
C ARG A 193 1.82 30.93 5.28
N ASN A 194 2.75 30.00 5.14
CA ASN A 194 3.70 29.97 4.04
C ASN A 194 4.17 28.53 3.77
N PHE A 195 4.81 28.34 2.63
CA PHE A 195 5.30 27.03 2.21
C PHE A 195 6.30 26.40 3.20
N TYR A 196 7.18 27.18 3.80
CA TYR A 196 8.20 26.64 4.73
C TYR A 196 7.58 26.01 5.97
N GLN A 197 6.52 26.61 6.51
CA GLN A 197 5.79 26.02 7.61
C GLN A 197 5.10 24.72 7.21
N PHE A 198 4.48 24.68 6.03
CA PHE A 198 3.91 23.46 5.46
C PHE A 198 4.95 22.38 5.27
N ALA A 199 6.11 22.70 4.66
CA ALA A 199 7.20 21.78 4.42
C ALA A 199 7.89 21.28 5.70
N PHE A 200 7.85 22.07 6.77
CA PHE A 200 8.37 21.64 8.07
C PHE A 200 7.49 20.56 8.72
N GLU A 201 6.17 20.75 8.68
CA GLU A 201 5.22 19.81 9.29
C GLU A 201 4.97 18.56 8.41
N LYS A 202 4.95 18.73 7.08
CA LYS A 202 4.65 17.66 6.11
C LYS A 202 5.67 17.65 4.97
N PRO A 203 6.93 17.32 5.22
CA PRO A 203 8.01 17.46 4.24
C PRO A 203 7.81 16.65 2.97
N ALA A 204 7.40 15.38 3.09
CA ALA A 204 7.20 14.50 1.94
C ALA A 204 6.04 14.98 1.04
N LEU A 205 4.91 15.35 1.62
CA LEU A 205 3.76 15.86 0.85
C LEU A 205 4.08 17.21 0.19
N ALA A 206 4.66 18.14 0.94
CA ALA A 206 5.03 19.47 0.43
C ALA A 206 6.02 19.38 -0.74
N GLY A 207 7.02 18.52 -0.60
CA GLY A 207 8.03 18.30 -1.63
C GLY A 207 7.46 17.59 -2.85
N HIS A 208 6.69 16.51 -2.68
CA HIS A 208 6.05 15.82 -3.80
C HIS A 208 5.12 16.76 -4.58
N ALA A 209 4.30 17.54 -3.87
CA ALA A 209 3.38 18.50 -4.48
C ALA A 209 4.14 19.62 -5.23
N PHE A 210 5.26 20.10 -4.68
CA PHE A 210 6.12 21.07 -5.35
C PHE A 210 6.71 20.51 -6.65
N TRP A 211 7.23 19.29 -6.65
CA TRP A 211 7.77 18.67 -7.85
C TRP A 211 6.71 18.40 -8.91
N LYS A 212 5.52 17.97 -8.49
CA LYS A 212 4.34 17.87 -9.36
C LYS A 212 4.01 19.22 -10.01
N TYR A 213 3.99 20.29 -9.22
CA TYR A 213 3.75 21.63 -9.73
C TYR A 213 4.82 22.08 -10.73
N VAL A 214 6.09 21.79 -10.46
CA VAL A 214 7.19 22.05 -11.41
C VAL A 214 6.96 21.27 -12.70
N ALA A 215 6.61 20.00 -12.62
CA ALA A 215 6.32 19.16 -13.78
C ALA A 215 5.15 19.69 -14.62
N ASP A 216 4.06 20.09 -13.97
CA ASP A 216 2.85 20.61 -14.63
C ASP A 216 3.09 21.97 -15.30
N LYS A 217 3.86 22.86 -14.65
CA LYS A 217 4.04 24.23 -15.07
C LYS A 217 5.20 24.43 -16.06
N TYR A 218 6.28 23.67 -15.88
CA TYR A 218 7.52 23.83 -16.64
C TYR A 218 7.90 22.61 -17.49
N GLY A 219 7.22 21.47 -17.29
CA GLY A 219 7.45 20.22 -18.00
C GLY A 219 8.17 19.15 -17.17
N LYS A 220 7.83 17.88 -17.43
CA LYS A 220 8.37 16.73 -16.68
C LYS A 220 9.90 16.65 -16.69
N ASN A 221 10.52 16.95 -17.82
CA ASN A 221 11.98 16.97 -18.00
C ASN A 221 12.69 18.07 -17.18
N LYS A 222 11.94 19.03 -16.63
CA LYS A 222 12.51 20.11 -15.80
C LYS A 222 12.63 19.73 -14.32
N VAL A 223 12.04 18.63 -13.91
CA VAL A 223 12.10 18.16 -12.52
C VAL A 223 13.52 17.75 -12.17
N THR A 224 14.08 16.76 -12.85
CA THR A 224 15.45 16.30 -12.66
C THR A 224 16.46 17.39 -13.02
N TYR A 225 16.23 18.14 -14.11
CA TYR A 225 17.06 19.28 -14.48
C TYR A 225 17.19 20.32 -13.35
N PHE A 226 16.10 20.63 -12.62
CA PHE A 226 16.17 21.56 -11.47
C PHE A 226 17.03 21.00 -10.34
N LEU A 227 16.95 19.70 -10.06
CA LEU A 227 17.79 19.05 -9.05
C LEU A 227 19.27 19.15 -9.40
N TYR A 228 19.63 18.90 -10.66
CA TYR A 228 21.00 19.08 -11.16
C TYR A 228 21.48 20.53 -11.07
N LEU A 229 20.61 21.50 -11.41
CA LEU A 229 20.94 22.91 -11.24
C LEU A 229 21.18 23.28 -9.78
N ALA A 230 20.33 22.77 -8.86
CA ALA A 230 20.48 22.99 -7.43
C ALA A 230 21.83 22.44 -6.92
N ARG A 231 22.23 21.25 -7.37
CA ARG A 231 23.53 20.66 -7.10
C ARG A 231 24.68 21.49 -7.68
N ALA A 232 24.60 21.85 -8.95
CA ALA A 232 25.68 22.59 -9.66
C ALA A 232 25.91 23.99 -9.11
N PHE A 233 24.81 24.73 -8.86
CA PHE A 233 24.92 26.10 -8.34
C PHE A 233 25.09 26.17 -6.83
N ARG A 234 24.79 25.08 -6.11
CA ARG A 234 24.74 25.04 -4.64
C ARG A 234 23.89 26.19 -4.06
N ASN A 235 22.92 26.65 -4.82
CA ASN A 235 22.05 27.78 -4.52
C ASN A 235 20.70 27.64 -5.21
N LEU A 236 19.65 27.49 -4.39
CA LEU A 236 18.30 27.31 -4.89
C LEU A 236 17.72 28.54 -5.61
N ASN A 237 18.15 29.77 -5.25
CA ASN A 237 17.70 30.96 -5.96
C ASN A 237 18.23 31.01 -7.40
N ASN A 238 19.49 30.63 -7.60
CA ASN A 238 20.09 30.59 -8.95
C ASN A 238 19.44 29.49 -9.79
N ALA A 239 19.22 28.30 -9.21
CA ALA A 239 18.51 27.20 -9.86
C ALA A 239 17.09 27.60 -10.25
N SER A 240 16.34 28.20 -9.34
CA SER A 240 14.98 28.70 -9.56
C SER A 240 14.93 29.78 -10.65
N TYR A 241 15.85 30.74 -10.61
CA TYR A 241 15.93 31.80 -11.61
C TYR A 241 16.23 31.25 -13.02
N LYS A 242 17.10 30.26 -13.11
CA LYS A 242 17.39 29.59 -14.39
C LYS A 242 16.16 28.87 -14.95
N LEU A 243 15.36 28.24 -14.07
CA LEU A 243 14.16 27.51 -14.47
C LEU A 243 12.99 28.43 -14.79
N SER A 244 12.65 29.37 -13.86
CA SER A 244 11.38 30.09 -13.81
C SER A 244 11.49 31.60 -14.01
N LYS A 245 12.73 32.15 -14.07
CA LYS A 245 13.04 33.58 -14.03
C LYS A 245 12.56 34.27 -12.74
N LYS A 246 12.28 33.50 -11.68
CA LYS A 246 11.82 33.98 -10.38
C LYS A 246 12.77 33.50 -9.26
N LYS A 247 12.83 34.25 -8.16
CA LYS A 247 13.50 33.82 -6.94
C LYS A 247 12.78 32.61 -6.35
N PHE A 248 13.49 31.74 -5.68
CA PHE A 248 12.93 30.49 -5.13
C PHE A 248 11.74 30.75 -4.18
N LYS A 249 11.87 31.73 -3.27
CA LYS A 249 10.78 32.13 -2.39
C LYS A 249 9.51 32.55 -3.15
N THR A 250 9.66 33.29 -4.25
CA THR A 250 8.53 33.70 -5.09
C THR A 250 7.87 32.50 -5.77
N LEU A 251 8.67 31.55 -6.27
CA LEU A 251 8.16 30.32 -6.85
C LEU A 251 7.33 29.50 -5.87
N LEU A 252 7.76 29.41 -4.60
CA LEU A 252 7.00 28.76 -3.53
C LEU A 252 5.72 29.50 -3.16
N GLN A 253 5.71 30.83 -3.21
CA GLN A 253 4.50 31.64 -3.01
C GLN A 253 3.50 31.44 -4.15
N ASP A 254 3.97 31.44 -5.40
CA ASP A 254 3.14 31.13 -6.56
C ASP A 254 2.48 29.75 -6.43
N PHE A 255 3.25 28.75 -6.01
CA PHE A 255 2.72 27.41 -5.74
C PHE A 255 1.55 27.44 -4.76
N MET A 256 1.74 28.10 -3.59
CA MET A 256 0.68 28.17 -2.57
C MET A 256 -0.59 28.84 -3.10
N THR A 257 -0.44 29.94 -3.83
CA THR A 257 -1.56 30.69 -4.39
C THR A 257 -2.27 29.92 -5.50
N ASP A 258 -1.52 29.38 -6.46
CA ASP A 258 -2.08 28.62 -7.58
C ASP A 258 -2.84 27.38 -7.08
N MET A 259 -2.30 26.65 -6.08
CA MET A 259 -2.95 25.47 -5.53
C MET A 259 -4.22 25.81 -4.73
N GLN A 260 -4.20 26.91 -3.96
CA GLN A 260 -5.41 27.39 -3.29
C GLN A 260 -6.51 27.72 -4.29
N ASP A 261 -6.20 28.43 -5.36
CA ASP A 261 -7.17 28.79 -6.40
C ASP A 261 -7.77 27.57 -7.10
N VAL A 262 -6.96 26.56 -7.39
CA VAL A 262 -7.41 25.29 -7.95
C VAL A 262 -8.41 24.62 -7.02
N TYR A 263 -8.04 24.45 -5.75
CA TYR A 263 -8.88 23.74 -4.78
C TYR A 263 -10.14 24.51 -4.38
N PHE A 264 -10.12 25.84 -4.33
CA PHE A 264 -11.35 26.63 -4.17
C PHE A 264 -12.34 26.43 -5.32
N LYS A 265 -11.85 26.25 -6.55
CA LYS A 265 -12.70 25.91 -7.70
C LYS A 265 -13.26 24.50 -7.57
N ASP A 266 -12.45 23.54 -7.13
CA ASP A 266 -12.84 22.15 -7.01
C ASP A 266 -13.96 21.91 -6.00
N ILE A 267 -13.97 22.61 -4.87
CA ILE A 267 -14.99 22.41 -3.84
C ILE A 267 -16.34 23.03 -4.14
N ARG A 268 -16.44 23.90 -5.15
CA ARG A 268 -17.71 24.56 -5.51
C ARG A 268 -18.78 23.55 -5.89
N GLY A 269 -19.96 23.65 -5.26
CA GLY A 269 -21.10 22.77 -5.50
C GLY A 269 -20.98 21.37 -4.90
N ARG A 270 -19.97 21.13 -4.06
CA ARG A 270 -19.82 19.89 -3.29
C ARG A 270 -20.32 20.08 -1.86
N ARG A 271 -20.73 18.98 -1.23
CA ARG A 271 -21.16 18.98 0.17
C ARG A 271 -19.96 19.03 1.12
N ASN A 272 -20.01 19.92 2.09
CA ASN A 272 -18.91 20.09 3.04
C ASN A 272 -18.75 18.88 3.99
N ALA A 273 -19.84 18.31 4.48
CA ALA A 273 -19.81 17.23 5.44
C ALA A 273 -20.96 16.24 5.26
N PRO A 274 -20.84 15.02 5.78
CA PRO A 274 -21.95 14.07 5.84
C PRO A 274 -23.16 14.64 6.61
N ARG A 275 -24.38 14.24 6.20
CA ARG A 275 -25.61 14.53 6.93
C ARG A 275 -25.81 13.49 8.02
N GLY A 276 -25.12 13.66 9.14
CA GLY A 276 -25.17 12.73 10.24
C GLY A 276 -24.78 13.37 11.57
N GLN A 277 -24.79 12.58 12.61
CA GLN A 277 -24.37 13.02 13.93
C GLN A 277 -22.86 12.93 14.04
N LEU A 278 -22.21 14.03 14.42
CA LEU A 278 -20.80 14.05 14.72
C LEU A 278 -20.56 13.29 16.04
N ALA A 279 -19.79 12.22 15.99
CA ALA A 279 -19.50 11.36 17.14
C ALA A 279 -18.32 11.90 17.96
N VAL A 280 -17.31 12.46 17.30
CA VAL A 280 -16.12 13.02 17.95
C VAL A 280 -15.85 14.39 17.37
N SER A 281 -15.85 15.40 18.24
CA SER A 281 -15.57 16.80 17.91
C SER A 281 -14.22 17.29 18.45
N GLU A 282 -13.48 16.44 19.17
CA GLU A 282 -12.20 16.84 19.75
C GLU A 282 -11.11 16.91 18.68
N TYR A 283 -10.79 18.13 18.30
CA TYR A 283 -9.67 18.50 17.42
C TYR A 283 -8.35 18.62 18.16
N ALA A 284 -8.22 18.01 19.34
CA ALA A 284 -7.01 18.14 20.15
C ALA A 284 -5.80 17.61 19.37
N GLY A 285 -5.00 18.51 18.87
CA GLY A 285 -3.79 18.24 18.10
C GLY A 285 -2.92 17.17 18.75
N LYS A 286 -2.28 16.33 17.95
CA LYS A 286 -1.48 15.15 18.30
C LYS A 286 -2.26 13.86 18.64
N LYS A 287 -3.59 13.83 18.49
CA LYS A 287 -4.40 12.63 18.63
C LYS A 287 -4.97 12.26 17.28
N ASP A 288 -4.70 11.05 16.79
CA ASP A 288 -5.26 10.50 15.56
C ASP A 288 -6.31 9.43 15.91
N PHE A 289 -7.32 9.29 15.04
CA PHE A 289 -8.40 8.33 15.17
C PHE A 289 -8.46 7.46 13.92
N TYR A 290 -8.64 6.16 14.13
CA TYR A 290 -8.85 5.21 13.04
C TYR A 290 -9.67 4.02 13.52
N ARG A 291 -10.13 3.18 12.57
CA ARG A 291 -11.00 2.04 12.84
C ARG A 291 -12.28 2.46 13.60
N PHE A 292 -12.87 3.59 13.19
CA PHE A 292 -14.13 4.04 13.74
C PHE A 292 -15.27 3.13 13.29
N ASN A 293 -15.99 2.55 14.27
CA ASN A 293 -17.05 1.60 13.99
C ASN A 293 -18.23 1.84 14.95
N ALA A 294 -19.33 2.36 14.41
CA ALA A 294 -20.54 2.62 15.17
C ALA A 294 -21.27 1.30 15.50
N ASN A 295 -21.88 1.25 16.69
CA ASN A 295 -22.71 0.11 17.06
C ASN A 295 -23.89 -0.01 16.07
N PRO A 296 -24.21 -1.23 15.56
CA PRO A 296 -25.27 -1.42 14.58
C PRO A 296 -26.68 -1.12 15.11
N VAL A 297 -26.93 -1.17 16.41
CA VAL A 297 -28.26 -0.91 16.97
C VAL A 297 -28.71 0.52 16.70
N PRO A 298 -29.87 0.76 16.05
CA PRO A 298 -30.27 2.09 15.60
C PRO A 298 -30.40 3.13 16.71
N ARG A 299 -30.76 2.71 17.89
CA ARG A 299 -30.95 3.57 19.10
C ARG A 299 -29.69 3.64 19.96
N SER A 300 -28.66 2.87 19.66
CA SER A 300 -27.41 2.92 20.41
C SER A 300 -26.56 4.07 19.91
N PHE A 301 -26.05 4.88 20.82
CA PHE A 301 -25.06 5.93 20.54
C PHE A 301 -23.63 5.46 20.87
N SER A 302 -23.44 4.16 20.99
CA SER A 302 -22.15 3.56 21.27
C SER A 302 -21.32 3.39 20.00
N TYR A 303 -20.00 3.45 20.14
CA TYR A 303 -19.08 3.21 19.06
C TYR A 303 -17.72 2.70 19.59
N ALA A 304 -17.00 2.00 18.76
CA ALA A 304 -15.61 1.64 19.01
C ALA A 304 -14.70 2.49 18.10
N VAL A 305 -13.58 2.93 18.63
CA VAL A 305 -12.58 3.70 17.87
C VAL A 305 -11.20 3.42 18.42
N THR A 306 -10.20 3.40 17.54
CA THR A 306 -8.81 3.36 17.95
C THR A 306 -8.26 4.77 18.01
N GLU A 307 -7.73 5.14 19.16
CA GLU A 307 -7.04 6.39 19.39
C GLU A 307 -5.54 6.15 19.36
N TYR A 308 -4.82 6.96 18.59
CA TYR A 308 -3.36 6.97 18.54
C TYR A 308 -2.83 8.30 19.06
N LYS A 309 -1.86 8.25 19.96
CA LYS A 309 -1.18 9.44 20.45
C LYS A 309 0.27 9.12 20.80
N GLN A 310 1.20 9.66 20.03
CA GLN A 310 2.63 9.57 20.31
C GLN A 310 3.10 8.13 20.66
N GLY A 311 2.89 7.18 19.75
CA GLY A 311 3.27 5.78 19.92
C GLY A 311 2.30 4.93 20.74
N ARG A 312 1.35 5.54 21.47
CA ARG A 312 0.35 4.80 22.25
C ARG A 312 -0.92 4.59 21.46
N ILE A 313 -1.36 3.35 21.42
CA ILE A 313 -2.62 2.89 20.81
C ILE A 313 -3.59 2.54 21.92
N GLN A 314 -4.82 3.04 21.83
CA GLN A 314 -5.91 2.66 22.74
C GLN A 314 -7.14 2.34 21.90
N LEU A 315 -7.66 1.12 22.03
CA LEU A 315 -9.00 0.80 21.56
C LEU A 315 -10.01 1.21 22.60
N VAL A 316 -10.86 2.14 22.24
CA VAL A 316 -11.88 2.73 23.11
C VAL A 316 -13.27 2.32 22.68
N LEU A 317 -14.05 1.80 23.60
CA LEU A 317 -15.49 1.68 23.48
C LEU A 317 -16.12 2.88 24.18
N MET A 318 -16.87 3.68 23.44
CA MET A 318 -17.66 4.78 23.97
C MET A 318 -19.11 4.33 24.06
N GLU A 319 -19.63 4.20 25.28
CA GLU A 319 -21.02 3.82 25.51
C GLU A 319 -21.87 5.10 25.67
N ASN A 320 -22.85 5.29 24.79
CA ASN A 320 -23.79 6.42 24.81
C ASN A 320 -23.12 7.81 24.87
N PHE A 321 -21.97 7.98 24.19
CA PHE A 321 -21.15 9.20 24.18
C PHE A 321 -20.57 9.63 25.55
N ILE A 322 -20.90 8.99 26.65
CA ILE A 322 -20.53 9.45 28.00
C ILE A 322 -19.50 8.50 28.64
N ASN A 323 -19.76 7.20 28.58
CA ASN A 323 -18.93 6.23 29.30
C ASN A 323 -17.80 5.72 28.41
N ARG A 324 -16.60 6.23 28.67
CA ARG A 324 -15.38 5.82 27.97
C ARG A 324 -14.75 4.61 28.64
N ARG A 325 -14.61 3.53 27.89
CA ARG A 325 -13.96 2.28 28.33
C ARG A 325 -12.81 1.92 27.41
N VAL A 326 -11.61 1.74 27.97
CA VAL A 326 -10.44 1.28 27.23
C VAL A 326 -10.42 -0.25 27.23
N LEU A 327 -10.56 -0.86 26.06
CA LEU A 327 -10.56 -2.31 25.87
C LEU A 327 -9.15 -2.86 25.64
N LEU A 328 -8.31 -2.10 24.94
CA LEU A 328 -6.93 -2.44 24.63
C LEU A 328 -6.05 -1.21 24.79
N LYS A 329 -4.85 -1.43 25.34
CA LYS A 329 -3.81 -0.39 25.44
C LYS A 329 -2.48 -1.00 25.09
N GLN A 330 -1.81 -0.43 24.09
CA GLN A 330 -0.52 -0.89 23.59
C GLN A 330 0.42 0.28 23.29
N GLY A 331 1.69 -0.05 23.09
CA GLY A 331 2.72 0.90 22.73
C GLY A 331 3.22 1.72 23.91
N VAL A 332 4.34 2.36 23.67
CA VAL A 332 5.04 3.25 24.61
C VAL A 332 5.06 4.67 24.03
N LEU A 333 5.27 5.65 24.90
CA LEU A 333 5.38 7.01 24.44
C LEU A 333 6.61 7.17 23.54
N SER A 334 6.39 7.49 22.27
CA SER A 334 7.43 7.71 21.26
C SER A 334 7.14 8.98 20.47
N ARG A 335 8.20 9.57 19.90
CA ARG A 335 8.06 10.66 18.93
C ARG A 335 7.86 10.11 17.50
N GLU A 336 8.04 8.82 17.30
CA GLU A 336 7.79 8.16 16.02
C GLU A 336 6.29 8.21 15.72
N GLU A 337 5.96 8.61 14.52
CA GLU A 337 4.57 8.70 14.05
C GLU A 337 4.12 7.40 13.38
N ASP A 338 5.02 6.46 13.17
CA ASP A 338 4.74 5.19 12.53
C ASP A 338 3.82 4.34 13.39
N LYS A 339 2.76 3.86 12.77
CA LYS A 339 1.77 2.99 13.38
C LYS A 339 1.52 1.78 12.50
N ASN A 340 1.19 0.66 13.15
CA ASN A 340 0.81 -0.55 12.42
C ASN A 340 -0.41 -0.24 11.52
N PRO A 341 -0.31 -0.43 10.19
CA PRO A 341 -1.40 -0.14 9.27
C PRO A 341 -2.60 -1.08 9.46
N ASN A 342 -2.38 -2.30 9.97
CA ASN A 342 -3.40 -3.34 10.04
C ASN A 342 -4.08 -3.42 11.41
N TYR A 343 -3.37 -3.22 12.53
CA TYR A 343 -3.91 -3.44 13.87
C TYR A 343 -4.10 -2.15 14.69
N PRO A 344 -5.04 -2.17 15.65
CA PRO A 344 -6.03 -3.20 15.93
C PRO A 344 -7.20 -3.19 14.94
N LEU A 345 -7.83 -4.36 14.71
CA LEU A 345 -9.07 -4.50 13.96
C LEU A 345 -10.24 -4.67 14.91
N VAL A 346 -11.40 -4.14 14.52
CA VAL A 346 -12.62 -4.22 15.30
C VAL A 346 -13.84 -4.50 14.43
N ALA A 347 -14.74 -5.35 14.88
CA ALA A 347 -16.00 -5.64 14.22
C ALA A 347 -17.12 -5.85 15.22
N TRP A 348 -18.28 -5.22 14.96
CA TRP A 348 -19.51 -5.48 15.71
C TRP A 348 -20.24 -6.70 15.13
N ASP A 349 -20.85 -7.49 16.01
CA ASP A 349 -21.87 -8.44 15.58
C ASP A 349 -23.13 -7.70 15.10
N GLY A 350 -23.99 -8.34 14.32
CA GLY A 350 -25.21 -7.72 13.80
C GLY A 350 -26.18 -7.23 14.88
N LYS A 351 -26.12 -7.79 16.09
CA LYS A 351 -26.96 -7.40 17.23
C LYS A 351 -26.36 -6.28 18.09
N GLY A 352 -25.11 -5.87 17.82
CA GLY A 352 -24.39 -4.83 18.58
C GLY A 352 -24.11 -5.19 20.04
N THR A 353 -24.11 -6.48 20.37
CA THR A 353 -23.87 -7.00 21.72
C THR A 353 -22.45 -7.50 21.92
N ARG A 354 -21.74 -7.80 20.83
CA ARG A 354 -20.39 -8.35 20.83
C ARG A 354 -19.48 -7.51 19.93
N LEU A 355 -18.29 -7.24 20.41
CA LEU A 355 -17.24 -6.56 19.68
C LEU A 355 -16.04 -7.50 19.54
N ALA A 356 -15.77 -8.00 18.35
CA ALA A 356 -14.57 -8.76 18.04
C ALA A 356 -13.38 -7.81 17.90
N VAL A 357 -12.25 -8.21 18.46
CA VAL A 357 -11.02 -7.42 18.46
C VAL A 357 -9.83 -8.31 18.08
N LEU A 358 -9.10 -7.91 17.05
CA LEU A 358 -7.81 -8.48 16.67
C LEU A 358 -6.70 -7.46 16.93
N TYR A 359 -5.60 -7.90 17.49
CA TYR A 359 -4.45 -7.06 17.75
C TYR A 359 -3.16 -7.89 17.72
N ASN A 360 -2.06 -7.26 17.40
CA ASN A 360 -0.76 -7.91 17.50
C ASN A 360 -0.13 -7.61 18.85
N ASP A 361 0.42 -8.61 19.50
CA ASP A 361 1.22 -8.46 20.72
C ASP A 361 2.35 -9.48 20.70
N GLN A 362 3.57 -8.99 20.87
CA GLN A 362 4.80 -9.80 20.84
C GLN A 362 4.93 -10.69 19.58
N GLY A 363 4.54 -10.14 18.42
CA GLY A 363 4.60 -10.86 17.14
C GLY A 363 3.51 -11.92 16.94
N LYS A 364 2.50 -11.98 17.81
CA LYS A 364 1.37 -12.90 17.71
C LYS A 364 0.06 -12.16 17.47
N ILE A 365 -0.77 -12.71 16.58
CA ILE A 365 -2.11 -12.20 16.32
C ILE A 365 -3.03 -12.69 17.42
N ASN A 366 -3.43 -11.80 18.31
CA ASN A 366 -4.31 -12.07 19.43
C ASN A 366 -5.73 -11.67 19.09
N PHE A 367 -6.69 -12.46 19.55
CA PHE A 367 -8.11 -12.27 19.35
C PHE A 367 -8.87 -12.36 20.68
N PHE A 368 -9.86 -11.50 20.84
CA PHE A 368 -10.90 -11.68 21.86
C PHE A 368 -12.22 -11.09 21.38
N VAL A 369 -13.31 -11.54 21.97
CA VAL A 369 -14.63 -10.93 21.83
C VAL A 369 -14.96 -10.22 23.14
N TYR A 370 -15.37 -8.97 23.06
CA TYR A 370 -15.88 -8.21 24.19
C TYR A 370 -17.41 -8.29 24.20
N ASP A 371 -17.98 -8.93 25.25
CA ASP A 371 -19.41 -8.94 25.50
C ASP A 371 -19.81 -7.61 26.17
N VAL A 372 -20.54 -6.77 25.45
CA VAL A 372 -20.89 -5.42 25.90
C VAL A 372 -21.91 -5.47 27.06
N VAL A 373 -22.80 -6.45 27.06
CA VAL A 373 -23.82 -6.61 28.09
C VAL A 373 -23.22 -7.07 29.41
N ARG A 374 -22.37 -8.12 29.35
CA ARG A 374 -21.70 -8.69 30.53
C ARG A 374 -20.44 -7.88 30.91
N ARG A 375 -19.92 -7.05 30.00
CA ARG A 375 -18.72 -6.23 30.18
C ARG A 375 -17.44 -7.05 30.43
N ILE A 376 -17.33 -8.21 29.80
CA ILE A 376 -16.19 -9.13 29.92
C ILE A 376 -15.60 -9.47 28.56
N LYS A 377 -14.32 -9.84 28.56
CA LYS A 377 -13.64 -10.41 27.40
C LYS A 377 -13.82 -11.93 27.41
N ILE A 378 -14.38 -12.44 26.34
CA ILE A 378 -14.60 -13.87 26.08
C ILE A 378 -13.81 -14.31 24.87
N ASN A 379 -13.72 -15.61 24.61
CA ASN A 379 -13.08 -16.20 23.42
C ASN A 379 -11.67 -15.67 23.19
N LYS A 380 -10.83 -15.62 24.22
CA LYS A 380 -9.43 -15.20 24.07
C LYS A 380 -8.62 -16.33 23.43
N GLN A 381 -7.97 -16.01 22.30
CA GLN A 381 -7.19 -16.99 21.56
C GLN A 381 -6.10 -16.32 20.72
N VAL A 382 -5.13 -17.12 20.27
CA VAL A 382 -4.08 -16.71 19.34
C VAL A 382 -4.37 -17.34 17.99
N ILE A 383 -4.25 -16.55 16.91
CA ILE A 383 -4.44 -17.02 15.54
C ILE A 383 -3.07 -17.16 14.90
N GLU A 384 -2.58 -18.40 14.70
CA GLU A 384 -1.21 -18.67 14.25
C GLU A 384 -1.08 -18.98 12.75
N LYS A 385 -2.21 -19.09 12.03
CA LYS A 385 -2.23 -19.58 10.64
C LYS A 385 -2.00 -18.50 9.57
N PHE A 386 -1.86 -17.25 9.98
CA PHE A 386 -1.70 -16.11 9.07
C PHE A 386 -0.47 -15.29 9.44
N ASP A 387 0.17 -14.73 8.43
CA ASP A 387 1.24 -13.75 8.61
C ASP A 387 0.69 -12.43 9.14
N GLN A 388 -0.49 -12.05 8.67
CA GLN A 388 -1.26 -10.89 9.13
C GLN A 388 -2.72 -10.97 8.67
N ILE A 389 -3.59 -10.19 9.33
CA ILE A 389 -5.00 -10.01 8.96
C ILE A 389 -5.20 -8.52 8.71
N THR A 390 -5.76 -8.17 7.55
CA THR A 390 -5.87 -6.77 7.08
C THR A 390 -7.25 -6.17 7.29
N ASP A 391 -8.31 -6.98 7.27
CA ASP A 391 -9.68 -6.57 7.62
C ASP A 391 -10.47 -7.73 8.22
N MET A 392 -11.49 -7.38 9.02
CA MET A 392 -12.33 -8.33 9.73
C MET A 392 -13.76 -7.80 9.82
N LYS A 393 -14.74 -8.66 9.51
CA LYS A 393 -16.16 -8.40 9.74
C LYS A 393 -16.89 -9.67 10.22
N TYR A 394 -18.00 -9.51 10.94
CA TYR A 394 -18.93 -10.61 11.19
C TYR A 394 -19.71 -10.96 9.92
N MET A 395 -20.06 -12.22 9.79
CA MET A 395 -21.03 -12.70 8.81
C MET A 395 -22.47 -12.60 9.41
N LEU A 396 -23.39 -13.45 8.98
CA LEU A 396 -24.77 -13.43 9.45
C LEU A 396 -24.93 -13.78 10.94
N ASP A 397 -24.08 -14.67 11.42
CA ASP A 397 -24.12 -15.13 12.80
C ASP A 397 -23.11 -14.38 13.68
N ASN A 398 -23.18 -14.62 14.98
CA ASN A 398 -22.24 -14.06 15.95
C ASN A 398 -21.04 -14.96 16.25
N ASN A 399 -20.81 -16.00 15.43
CA ASN A 399 -19.75 -16.99 15.59
C ASN A 399 -18.80 -17.07 14.38
N THR A 400 -19.23 -16.58 13.22
CA THR A 400 -18.43 -16.61 11.98
C THR A 400 -17.95 -15.22 11.62
N LEU A 401 -16.64 -15.11 11.47
CA LEU A 401 -15.95 -13.91 10.96
C LEU A 401 -15.47 -14.16 9.53
N ILE A 402 -15.37 -13.10 8.78
CA ILE A 402 -14.72 -13.06 7.47
C ILE A 402 -13.49 -12.17 7.57
N PHE A 403 -12.36 -12.67 7.01
CA PHE A 403 -11.09 -11.99 7.02
C PHE A 403 -10.60 -11.72 5.60
N SER A 404 -9.93 -10.60 5.41
CA SER A 404 -8.85 -10.50 4.43
C SER A 404 -7.56 -10.75 5.17
N ALA A 405 -6.78 -11.75 4.76
CA ALA A 405 -5.59 -12.18 5.47
C ALA A 405 -4.48 -12.59 4.53
N VAL A 406 -3.25 -12.42 4.98
CA VAL A 406 -2.04 -12.79 4.25
C VAL A 406 -1.50 -14.11 4.74
N ARG A 407 -1.18 -14.98 3.80
CA ARG A 407 -0.48 -16.22 4.03
C ARG A 407 0.54 -16.44 2.92
N SER A 408 1.79 -16.64 3.31
CA SER A 408 2.89 -16.86 2.34
C SER A 408 2.99 -15.77 1.25
N GLY A 409 2.74 -14.50 1.62
CA GLY A 409 2.80 -13.35 0.71
C GLY A 409 1.59 -13.17 -0.21
N GLN A 410 0.52 -13.95 -0.07
CA GLN A 410 -0.73 -13.81 -0.82
C GLN A 410 -1.84 -13.28 0.09
N SER A 411 -2.66 -12.38 -0.44
CA SER A 411 -3.75 -11.71 0.28
C SER A 411 -5.10 -12.21 -0.21
N ASP A 412 -5.71 -13.11 0.57
CA ASP A 412 -6.94 -13.82 0.22
C ASP A 412 -8.07 -13.62 1.25
N ILE A 413 -9.28 -14.04 0.90
CA ILE A 413 -10.46 -14.03 1.75
C ILE A 413 -10.62 -15.39 2.44
N TYR A 414 -10.86 -15.32 3.75
CA TYR A 414 -11.05 -16.48 4.61
C TYR A 414 -12.30 -16.32 5.49
N THR A 415 -12.95 -17.43 5.82
CA THR A 415 -13.92 -17.46 6.92
C THR A 415 -13.30 -18.11 8.14
N TYR A 416 -13.69 -17.64 9.33
CA TYR A 416 -13.19 -18.10 10.62
C TYR A 416 -14.32 -18.34 11.59
N LYS A 417 -14.45 -19.57 12.10
CA LYS A 417 -15.43 -19.93 13.14
C LYS A 417 -14.79 -19.81 14.52
N ILE A 418 -15.32 -18.90 15.33
CA ILE A 418 -14.75 -18.51 16.63
C ILE A 418 -14.71 -19.68 17.62
N ASP A 419 -15.77 -20.46 17.72
CA ASP A 419 -15.92 -21.60 18.66
C ASP A 419 -15.00 -22.77 18.32
N LYS A 420 -14.93 -23.13 17.03
CA LYS A 420 -14.16 -24.27 16.52
C LYS A 420 -12.74 -23.91 16.10
N GLN A 421 -12.42 -22.63 15.99
CA GLN A 421 -11.15 -22.12 15.48
C GLN A 421 -10.79 -22.67 14.08
N THR A 422 -11.81 -22.98 13.27
CA THR A 422 -11.65 -23.49 11.92
C THR A 422 -11.61 -22.35 10.92
N ILE A 423 -10.70 -22.49 9.96
CA ILE A 423 -10.48 -21.55 8.86
C ILE A 423 -10.83 -22.25 7.57
N GLU A 424 -11.55 -21.55 6.72
CA GLU A 424 -11.83 -21.96 5.34
C GLU A 424 -11.39 -20.85 4.40
N GLN A 425 -10.59 -21.19 3.39
CA GLN A 425 -10.12 -20.28 2.37
C GLN A 425 -11.21 -20.12 1.30
N ILE A 426 -11.57 -18.90 0.98
CA ILE A 426 -12.61 -18.57 0.00
C ILE A 426 -12.00 -18.27 -1.36
N THR A 427 -10.95 -17.44 -1.42
CA THR A 427 -10.18 -17.17 -2.63
C THR A 427 -8.77 -17.74 -2.48
N ASN A 428 -8.15 -18.14 -3.59
CA ASN A 428 -6.81 -18.71 -3.59
C ASN A 428 -6.18 -18.42 -4.96
N ASP A 429 -5.65 -17.22 -5.09
CA ASP A 429 -5.02 -16.77 -6.32
C ASP A 429 -3.91 -15.74 -6.05
N THR A 430 -3.35 -15.14 -7.11
CA THR A 430 -2.22 -14.22 -7.01
C THR A 430 -2.64 -12.75 -6.91
N TYR A 431 -3.93 -12.50 -6.79
CA TYR A 431 -4.47 -11.15 -6.70
C TYR A 431 -4.63 -10.71 -5.24
N ASP A 432 -4.66 -9.39 -5.03
CA ASP A 432 -4.94 -8.83 -3.71
C ASP A 432 -6.44 -8.77 -3.47
N ASP A 433 -6.95 -9.57 -2.55
CA ASP A 433 -8.35 -9.60 -2.16
C ASP A 433 -8.54 -8.94 -0.78
N LEU A 434 -9.20 -7.79 -0.78
CA LEU A 434 -9.29 -6.89 0.37
C LEU A 434 -10.75 -6.53 0.72
N ASP A 435 -10.95 -6.00 1.93
CA ASP A 435 -12.21 -5.41 2.39
C ASP A 435 -13.44 -6.33 2.29
N PRO A 436 -13.40 -7.61 2.70
CA PRO A 436 -14.52 -8.51 2.52
C PRO A 436 -15.76 -8.09 3.29
N SER A 437 -16.93 -8.36 2.73
CA SER A 437 -18.21 -8.11 3.38
C SER A 437 -19.25 -9.15 2.96
N PHE A 438 -19.85 -9.81 3.92
CA PHE A 438 -20.96 -10.69 3.64
C PHE A 438 -22.23 -9.90 3.28
N VAL A 439 -22.96 -10.36 2.28
CA VAL A 439 -24.23 -9.77 1.85
C VAL A 439 -25.32 -10.83 1.77
N ALA A 440 -26.51 -10.44 2.22
CA ALA A 440 -27.71 -11.24 2.16
C ALA A 440 -28.85 -10.42 1.54
N PHE A 441 -29.03 -10.60 0.24
CA PHE A 441 -30.16 -10.05 -0.49
C PHE A 441 -31.28 -11.09 -0.58
N PRO A 442 -32.53 -10.71 -0.83
CA PRO A 442 -33.66 -11.65 -0.85
C PRO A 442 -33.45 -12.86 -1.76
N ASN A 443 -32.75 -12.67 -2.88
CA ASN A 443 -32.56 -13.71 -3.87
C ASN A 443 -31.10 -14.19 -3.97
N LYS A 444 -30.17 -13.62 -3.19
CA LYS A 444 -28.76 -13.91 -3.32
C LYS A 444 -27.96 -13.62 -2.06
N THR A 445 -27.18 -14.60 -1.63
CA THR A 445 -26.18 -14.42 -0.58
C THR A 445 -24.79 -14.58 -1.17
N GLY A 446 -23.82 -13.84 -0.67
CA GLY A 446 -22.46 -13.94 -1.16
C GLY A 446 -21.48 -13.10 -0.35
N ILE A 447 -20.24 -13.09 -0.82
CA ILE A 447 -19.16 -12.31 -0.23
C ILE A 447 -18.71 -11.27 -1.26
N LEU A 448 -18.92 -9.99 -0.92
CA LEU A 448 -18.34 -8.88 -1.67
C LEU A 448 -16.91 -8.62 -1.19
N PHE A 449 -16.03 -8.27 -2.10
CA PHE A 449 -14.66 -7.88 -1.77
C PHE A 449 -14.07 -6.98 -2.85
N SER A 450 -13.01 -6.27 -2.50
CA SER A 450 -12.23 -5.44 -3.43
C SER A 450 -11.06 -6.25 -3.94
N SER A 451 -10.86 -6.31 -5.27
CA SER A 451 -9.74 -7.05 -5.85
C SER A 451 -9.13 -6.34 -7.05
N ASN A 452 -7.84 -6.55 -7.25
CA ASN A 452 -7.10 -6.10 -8.43
C ASN A 452 -7.07 -7.15 -9.56
N ARG A 453 -7.89 -8.21 -9.47
CA ARG A 453 -8.03 -9.19 -10.55
C ARG A 453 -8.60 -8.55 -11.83
N PRO A 454 -8.18 -9.02 -13.01
CA PRO A 454 -8.59 -8.41 -14.28
C PRO A 454 -10.03 -8.72 -14.63
N ALA A 455 -10.50 -9.93 -14.33
CA ALA A 455 -11.78 -10.43 -14.81
C ALA A 455 -12.46 -11.42 -13.85
N ALA A 456 -13.65 -11.85 -14.20
CA ALA A 456 -14.42 -12.88 -13.50
C ALA A 456 -13.87 -14.29 -13.80
N THR A 457 -14.21 -15.25 -12.97
CA THR A 457 -13.91 -16.69 -13.19
C THR A 457 -14.51 -17.19 -14.51
N GLY A 458 -13.76 -18.01 -15.24
CA GLY A 458 -14.19 -18.61 -16.51
C GLY A 458 -14.08 -17.69 -17.72
N THR A 459 -13.41 -16.53 -17.61
CA THR A 459 -13.12 -15.64 -18.72
C THR A 459 -11.70 -15.89 -19.28
N GLU A 460 -11.50 -15.61 -20.59
CA GLU A 460 -10.18 -15.76 -21.23
C GLU A 460 -9.06 -14.96 -20.54
N THR A 461 -9.42 -13.91 -19.81
CA THR A 461 -8.48 -13.01 -19.11
C THR A 461 -8.38 -13.28 -17.63
N GLU A 462 -8.92 -14.39 -17.13
CA GLU A 462 -8.91 -14.74 -15.69
C GLU A 462 -7.51 -14.75 -15.10
N ASN A 463 -6.54 -15.30 -15.82
CA ASN A 463 -5.16 -15.43 -15.39
C ASN A 463 -4.23 -14.32 -15.91
N ALA A 464 -4.78 -13.18 -16.33
CA ALA A 464 -3.99 -12.05 -16.81
C ALA A 464 -3.29 -11.33 -15.64
N ALA A 465 -2.33 -10.46 -15.95
CA ALA A 465 -1.64 -9.67 -14.94
C ALA A 465 -2.60 -8.82 -14.08
N PRO A 466 -2.28 -8.59 -12.79
CA PRO A 466 -3.12 -7.80 -11.90
C PRO A 466 -3.44 -6.41 -12.49
N SER A 467 -4.67 -5.97 -12.32
CA SER A 467 -5.11 -4.64 -12.71
C SER A 467 -4.43 -3.58 -11.84
N LYS A 468 -4.25 -2.38 -12.39
CA LYS A 468 -3.79 -1.21 -11.62
C LYS A 468 -4.86 -0.65 -10.69
N SER A 469 -6.12 -0.99 -10.91
CA SER A 469 -7.27 -0.52 -10.15
C SER A 469 -7.98 -1.65 -9.45
N PHE A 470 -8.39 -1.41 -8.21
CA PHE A 470 -9.28 -2.32 -7.50
C PHE A 470 -10.71 -2.15 -7.98
N ASN A 471 -11.39 -3.27 -8.16
CA ASN A 471 -12.80 -3.34 -8.49
C ASN A 471 -13.55 -4.19 -7.44
N ILE A 472 -14.88 -4.11 -7.42
CA ILE A 472 -15.72 -4.91 -6.53
C ILE A 472 -16.09 -6.20 -7.24
N PHE A 473 -15.87 -7.29 -6.53
CA PHE A 473 -16.22 -8.64 -6.95
C PHE A 473 -17.18 -9.28 -5.95
N LEU A 474 -17.89 -10.29 -6.42
CA LEU A 474 -18.80 -11.11 -5.63
C LEU A 474 -18.40 -12.57 -5.75
N VAL A 475 -18.21 -13.26 -4.63
CA VAL A 475 -18.16 -14.73 -4.60
C VAL A 475 -19.57 -15.24 -4.32
N ASP A 476 -20.11 -15.96 -5.29
CA ASP A 476 -21.32 -16.73 -5.16
C ASP A 476 -21.00 -18.15 -4.67
N ASN A 477 -22.00 -18.85 -4.11
CA ASN A 477 -21.83 -20.20 -3.58
C ASN A 477 -20.62 -20.37 -2.62
N TRP A 478 -20.34 -19.35 -1.82
CA TRP A 478 -19.18 -19.26 -0.93
C TRP A 478 -19.04 -20.47 0.02
N ASN A 479 -20.13 -21.14 0.35
CA ASN A 479 -20.20 -22.30 1.24
C ASN A 479 -20.09 -23.65 0.52
N LYS A 480 -19.89 -23.63 -0.81
CA LYS A 480 -19.69 -24.83 -1.65
C LYS A 480 -18.44 -24.63 -2.48
N SER A 481 -17.33 -25.20 -2.06
CA SER A 481 -16.00 -24.98 -2.68
C SER A 481 -15.97 -25.26 -4.17
N GLU A 482 -16.64 -26.32 -4.58
CA GLU A 482 -16.65 -26.81 -5.98
C GLU A 482 -17.49 -25.93 -6.92
N LEU A 483 -18.40 -25.14 -6.38
CA LEU A 483 -19.34 -24.31 -7.14
C LEU A 483 -19.06 -22.80 -7.00
N ARG A 484 -17.97 -22.42 -6.36
CA ARG A 484 -17.62 -21.00 -6.20
C ARG A 484 -17.41 -20.33 -7.54
N GLN A 485 -18.05 -19.18 -7.68
CA GLN A 485 -17.94 -18.35 -8.87
C GLN A 485 -17.65 -16.92 -8.42
N VAL A 486 -16.68 -16.28 -9.07
CA VAL A 486 -16.33 -14.90 -8.83
C VAL A 486 -16.83 -14.05 -9.97
N SER A 487 -17.74 -13.13 -9.69
CA SER A 487 -18.31 -12.18 -10.66
C SER A 487 -17.73 -10.79 -10.45
N LYS A 488 -17.43 -10.08 -11.54
CA LYS A 488 -16.96 -8.68 -11.49
C LYS A 488 -18.14 -7.72 -11.55
N LEU A 489 -18.35 -6.96 -10.48
CA LEU A 489 -19.49 -6.04 -10.36
C LEU A 489 -19.20 -4.61 -10.82
N THR A 490 -17.95 -4.17 -10.73
CA THR A 490 -17.53 -2.84 -11.17
C THR A 490 -16.45 -2.93 -12.22
N ASN A 491 -16.43 -1.97 -13.13
CA ASN A 491 -15.40 -1.86 -14.13
C ASN A 491 -14.93 -0.41 -14.24
N LEU A 492 -14.18 0.03 -13.22
CA LEU A 492 -13.65 1.37 -13.18
C LEU A 492 -12.46 1.48 -14.15
N SER A 493 -12.49 2.49 -14.98
CA SER A 493 -11.37 2.81 -15.88
C SER A 493 -10.23 3.54 -15.13
N ARG A 494 -10.55 4.19 -14.02
CA ARG A 494 -9.63 4.97 -13.18
C ARG A 494 -10.04 4.86 -11.72
N GLY A 495 -9.05 5.08 -10.84
CA GLY A 495 -9.26 5.02 -9.41
C GLY A 495 -9.52 3.60 -8.91
N ASN A 496 -10.01 3.50 -7.71
CA ASN A 496 -10.23 2.24 -7.01
C ASN A 496 -11.66 2.17 -6.46
N ALA A 497 -12.23 0.97 -6.42
CA ALA A 497 -13.42 0.65 -5.67
C ALA A 497 -13.04 -0.13 -4.41
N ARG A 498 -13.33 0.42 -3.24
CA ARG A 498 -12.93 -0.13 -1.93
C ARG A 498 -14.10 -0.15 -0.94
N PHE A 499 -13.96 -0.93 0.11
CA PHE A 499 -14.90 -1.02 1.23
C PHE A 499 -16.34 -1.37 0.81
N PRO A 500 -16.55 -2.47 0.08
CA PRO A 500 -17.90 -2.90 -0.26
C PRO A 500 -18.67 -3.30 0.98
N SER A 501 -19.96 -3.05 0.98
CA SER A 501 -20.84 -3.46 2.07
C SER A 501 -22.30 -3.47 1.62
N GLN A 502 -23.13 -4.32 2.25
CA GLN A 502 -24.58 -4.23 2.07
C GLN A 502 -25.07 -2.90 2.65
N TYR A 503 -25.90 -2.20 1.91
CA TYR A 503 -26.42 -0.89 2.29
C TYR A 503 -27.86 -0.96 2.75
N ASN A 504 -28.71 -1.63 1.98
CA ASN A 504 -30.10 -1.98 2.34
C ASN A 504 -30.45 -3.35 1.76
N THR A 505 -31.72 -3.69 1.70
CA THR A 505 -32.23 -4.97 1.20
C THR A 505 -31.96 -5.24 -0.27
N SER A 506 -31.64 -4.24 -1.06
CA SER A 506 -31.47 -4.35 -2.54
C SER A 506 -30.19 -3.69 -3.08
N HIS A 507 -29.50 -2.90 -2.27
CA HIS A 507 -28.31 -2.19 -2.72
C HIS A 507 -27.09 -2.54 -1.87
N PHE A 508 -25.95 -2.63 -2.53
CA PHE A 508 -24.64 -2.55 -1.89
C PHE A 508 -24.02 -1.17 -2.13
N THR A 509 -23.04 -0.80 -1.33
CA THR A 509 -22.25 0.41 -1.52
C THR A 509 -20.76 0.08 -1.50
N PHE A 510 -19.99 0.97 -2.09
CA PHE A 510 -18.54 0.99 -2.04
C PHE A 510 -18.04 2.43 -2.10
N VAL A 511 -16.79 2.65 -1.84
CA VAL A 511 -16.12 3.96 -1.97
C VAL A 511 -15.26 3.94 -3.22
N SER A 512 -15.37 4.99 -4.02
CA SER A 512 -14.51 5.15 -5.21
C SER A 512 -13.93 6.55 -5.28
N ASP A 513 -12.69 6.62 -5.73
CA ASP A 513 -11.94 7.84 -6.02
C ASP A 513 -11.88 8.18 -7.52
N GLU A 514 -12.70 7.55 -8.32
CA GLU A 514 -12.78 7.76 -9.79
C GLU A 514 -12.82 9.24 -10.20
N ASN A 515 -13.46 10.06 -9.39
CA ASN A 515 -13.61 11.50 -9.63
C ASN A 515 -12.60 12.37 -8.85
N GLY A 516 -11.58 11.76 -8.22
CA GLY A 516 -10.52 12.46 -7.50
C GLY A 516 -10.87 12.83 -6.05
N ILE A 517 -11.97 12.32 -5.53
CA ILE A 517 -12.37 12.39 -4.13
C ILE A 517 -13.07 11.09 -3.79
N ASN A 518 -12.65 10.44 -2.72
CA ASN A 518 -13.32 9.23 -2.25
C ASN A 518 -14.77 9.54 -1.87
N ASN A 519 -15.69 9.13 -2.73
CA ASN A 519 -17.12 9.25 -2.53
C ASN A 519 -17.77 7.88 -2.45
N ARG A 520 -18.97 7.85 -1.84
CA ARG A 520 -19.78 6.64 -1.77
C ARG A 520 -20.59 6.48 -3.03
N TYR A 521 -20.54 5.29 -3.59
CA TYR A 521 -21.35 4.81 -4.70
C TYR A 521 -22.27 3.71 -4.22
N ALA A 522 -23.41 3.57 -4.85
CA ALA A 522 -24.32 2.45 -4.65
C ALA A 522 -24.43 1.65 -5.94
N GLY A 523 -24.72 0.37 -5.78
CA GLY A 523 -25.02 -0.55 -6.86
C GLY A 523 -26.15 -1.49 -6.51
N PHE A 524 -26.89 -1.94 -7.51
CA PHE A 524 -27.81 -3.04 -7.37
C PHE A 524 -27.52 -4.10 -8.42
N PHE A 525 -27.73 -5.34 -8.06
CA PHE A 525 -27.42 -6.46 -8.92
C PHE A 525 -28.42 -6.62 -10.03
N THR A 526 -27.87 -7.01 -11.20
CA THR A 526 -28.63 -7.58 -12.30
C THR A 526 -28.00 -8.93 -12.58
N THR A 527 -28.79 -9.99 -12.49
CA THR A 527 -28.34 -11.36 -12.75
C THR A 527 -28.93 -11.83 -14.06
N GLU A 528 -28.08 -12.22 -15.00
CA GLU A 528 -28.46 -12.80 -16.28
C GLU A 528 -27.99 -14.26 -16.32
N ARG A 529 -28.79 -15.14 -16.95
CA ARG A 529 -28.38 -16.50 -17.20
C ARG A 529 -27.37 -16.54 -18.32
N ALA A 530 -26.16 -17.00 -18.05
CA ALA A 530 -25.07 -17.04 -19.02
C ALA A 530 -24.97 -18.38 -19.76
N GLY A 531 -25.47 -19.47 -19.15
CA GLY A 531 -25.39 -20.80 -19.74
C GLY A 531 -25.41 -21.94 -18.72
N LEU A 532 -24.94 -23.09 -19.14
CA LEU A 532 -24.71 -24.27 -18.33
C LEU A 532 -23.24 -24.64 -18.43
N ASP A 533 -22.56 -24.73 -17.31
CA ASP A 533 -21.23 -25.31 -17.24
C ASP A 533 -21.31 -26.80 -16.98
N THR A 534 -20.43 -27.55 -17.61
CA THR A 534 -20.28 -28.98 -17.43
C THR A 534 -19.25 -29.22 -16.31
N LEU A 535 -19.64 -30.00 -15.31
CA LEU A 535 -18.75 -30.49 -14.26
C LEU A 535 -18.44 -31.97 -14.54
N VAL A 536 -17.17 -32.32 -14.64
CA VAL A 536 -16.70 -33.69 -14.80
C VAL A 536 -16.08 -34.11 -13.46
N PHE A 537 -16.59 -35.20 -12.90
CA PHE A 537 -16.14 -35.78 -11.63
C PHE A 537 -15.22 -36.96 -11.92
N ILE A 538 -14.01 -36.93 -11.34
CA ILE A 538 -13.01 -38.01 -11.46
C ILE A 538 -12.36 -38.19 -10.10
N GLY A 539 -12.68 -39.26 -9.37
CA GLY A 539 -12.22 -39.44 -8.01
C GLY A 539 -12.73 -38.33 -7.07
N ASP A 540 -11.81 -37.65 -6.40
CA ASP A 540 -12.10 -36.52 -5.56
C ASP A 540 -11.95 -35.16 -6.30
N GLU A 541 -11.61 -35.19 -7.59
CA GLU A 541 -11.46 -33.99 -8.40
C GLU A 541 -12.71 -33.64 -9.19
N VAL A 542 -13.00 -32.37 -9.30
CA VAL A 542 -14.10 -31.80 -10.06
C VAL A 542 -13.54 -30.82 -11.09
N LEU A 543 -13.64 -31.17 -12.34
CA LEU A 543 -13.20 -30.33 -13.46
C LEU A 543 -14.39 -29.55 -14.03
N ARG A 544 -14.20 -28.26 -14.31
CA ARG A 544 -15.23 -27.38 -14.85
C ARG A 544 -14.92 -27.00 -16.28
N ASN A 545 -15.80 -27.39 -17.22
CA ASN A 545 -15.62 -27.22 -18.67
C ASN A 545 -14.23 -27.68 -19.15
N PRO A 546 -13.72 -28.86 -18.70
CA PRO A 546 -12.36 -29.25 -19.02
C PRO A 546 -12.22 -29.55 -20.52
N PRO A 547 -11.12 -29.16 -21.14
CA PRO A 547 -10.75 -29.70 -22.44
C PRO A 547 -10.43 -31.21 -22.32
N GLN A 548 -10.62 -31.99 -23.38
CA GLN A 548 -10.43 -33.44 -23.33
C GLN A 548 -9.03 -33.84 -22.82
N ALA A 549 -8.00 -33.07 -23.18
CA ALA A 549 -6.62 -33.32 -22.75
C ALA A 549 -6.43 -33.22 -21.22
N GLU A 550 -7.19 -32.36 -20.54
CA GLU A 550 -7.16 -32.20 -19.08
C GLU A 550 -7.88 -33.38 -18.41
N VAL A 551 -9.02 -33.80 -18.96
CA VAL A 551 -9.74 -35.01 -18.53
C VAL A 551 -8.85 -36.25 -18.62
N ASP A 552 -8.16 -36.42 -19.74
CA ASP A 552 -7.26 -37.56 -19.98
C ASP A 552 -6.06 -37.54 -19.00
N SER A 553 -5.55 -36.36 -18.66
CA SER A 553 -4.47 -36.22 -17.71
C SER A 553 -4.92 -36.64 -16.29
N VAL A 554 -6.07 -36.14 -15.83
CA VAL A 554 -6.60 -36.45 -14.49
C VAL A 554 -7.00 -37.91 -14.39
N LEU A 555 -7.60 -38.50 -15.44
CA LEU A 555 -7.91 -39.93 -15.49
C LEU A 555 -6.64 -40.78 -15.32
N LYS A 556 -5.53 -40.37 -15.92
CA LYS A 556 -4.24 -41.05 -15.78
C LYS A 556 -3.66 -40.90 -14.37
N ASP A 557 -3.80 -39.72 -13.76
CA ASP A 557 -3.31 -39.47 -12.40
C ASP A 557 -4.11 -40.30 -11.37
N TRP A 558 -5.38 -40.53 -11.61
CA TRP A 558 -6.27 -41.37 -10.79
C TRP A 558 -6.29 -42.84 -11.20
N GLU A 559 -5.48 -43.28 -12.16
CA GLU A 559 -5.46 -44.63 -12.71
C GLU A 559 -6.85 -45.15 -13.13
N LYS A 560 -7.72 -44.27 -13.65
CA LYS A 560 -9.09 -44.54 -14.10
C LYS A 560 -9.16 -44.55 -15.61
N THR A 561 -10.10 -45.38 -16.14
CA THR A 561 -10.38 -45.45 -17.57
C THR A 561 -11.53 -44.56 -18.01
N ASP A 562 -12.45 -44.25 -17.09
CA ASP A 562 -13.67 -43.51 -17.36
C ASP A 562 -13.94 -42.46 -16.29
N ILE A 563 -14.70 -41.42 -16.64
CA ILE A 563 -15.19 -40.40 -15.75
C ILE A 563 -16.26 -40.96 -14.79
N ASP A 564 -16.30 -40.51 -13.54
CA ASP A 564 -17.27 -41.02 -12.56
C ASP A 564 -18.68 -40.49 -12.83
N SER A 565 -18.84 -39.24 -13.15
CA SER A 565 -20.10 -38.61 -13.50
C SER A 565 -19.94 -37.27 -14.18
N VAL A 566 -20.99 -36.78 -14.82
CA VAL A 566 -21.08 -35.46 -15.41
C VAL A 566 -22.27 -34.73 -14.79
N GLY A 567 -22.02 -33.55 -14.25
CA GLY A 567 -23.04 -32.66 -13.72
C GLY A 567 -23.15 -31.39 -14.57
N PHE A 568 -24.29 -30.71 -14.48
CA PHE A 568 -24.46 -29.40 -15.11
C PHE A 568 -24.83 -28.34 -14.07
N VAL A 569 -24.15 -27.20 -14.12
CA VAL A 569 -24.41 -26.08 -13.23
C VAL A 569 -24.82 -24.86 -14.04
N SER A 570 -25.94 -24.25 -13.65
CA SER A 570 -26.37 -23.00 -14.26
C SER A 570 -25.42 -21.88 -13.89
N VAL A 571 -24.80 -21.29 -14.90
CA VAL A 571 -23.95 -20.11 -14.73
C VAL A 571 -24.80 -18.86 -14.82
N THR A 572 -24.64 -18.00 -13.82
CA THR A 572 -25.26 -16.68 -13.80
C THR A 572 -24.15 -15.65 -13.90
N LEU A 573 -24.27 -14.72 -14.82
CA LEU A 573 -23.45 -13.52 -14.87
C LEU A 573 -24.12 -12.44 -14.03
N ASP A 574 -23.44 -12.08 -12.95
CA ASP A 574 -23.85 -10.95 -12.14
C ASP A 574 -23.16 -9.70 -12.65
N SER A 575 -23.95 -8.68 -12.88
CA SER A 575 -23.51 -7.33 -13.16
C SER A 575 -24.16 -6.36 -12.18
N ALA A 576 -23.68 -5.14 -12.13
CA ALA A 576 -24.30 -4.14 -11.27
C ALA A 576 -24.47 -2.79 -11.98
N TYR A 577 -25.61 -2.20 -11.80
CA TYR A 577 -25.84 -0.79 -12.16
C TYR A 577 -25.34 0.09 -11.02
N ILE A 578 -24.39 0.98 -11.31
CA ILE A 578 -23.65 1.77 -10.34
C ILE A 578 -23.94 3.25 -10.50
N PHE A 579 -24.09 3.98 -9.38
CA PHE A 579 -24.28 5.42 -9.36
C PHE A 579 -23.74 6.05 -8.08
N PRO A 580 -23.26 7.32 -8.11
CA PRO A 580 -22.80 8.03 -6.92
C PRO A 580 -23.96 8.44 -6.03
N ILE A 581 -23.77 8.32 -4.70
CA ILE A 581 -24.75 8.79 -3.70
C ILE A 581 -24.21 9.93 -2.83
N THR A 582 -22.91 10.20 -2.89
CA THR A 582 -22.28 11.36 -2.23
C THR A 582 -21.45 12.17 -3.19
N ASN A 583 -21.25 13.45 -2.86
CA ASN A 583 -20.35 14.37 -3.54
C ASN A 583 -19.76 15.32 -2.50
N TYR A 584 -18.75 14.80 -1.77
CA TYR A 584 -18.11 15.53 -0.68
C TYR A 584 -16.97 16.43 -1.17
N GLN A 585 -16.62 17.43 -0.35
CA GLN A 585 -15.45 18.30 -0.58
C GLN A 585 -14.13 17.61 -0.21
N SER A 586 -14.18 16.70 0.74
CA SER A 586 -13.04 15.91 1.23
C SER A 586 -13.35 14.43 1.15
N SER A 587 -12.31 13.62 1.00
CA SER A 587 -12.43 12.18 0.86
C SER A 587 -12.97 11.49 2.12
N LEU A 588 -13.77 10.45 1.91
CA LEU A 588 -14.06 9.44 2.91
C LEU A 588 -12.76 8.65 3.18
N LEU A 589 -12.26 8.71 4.39
CA LEU A 589 -11.06 7.98 4.79
C LEU A 589 -11.38 6.56 5.24
N GLU A 590 -12.47 6.41 5.97
CA GLU A 590 -12.99 5.13 6.43
C GLU A 590 -14.52 5.15 6.38
N THR A 591 -15.11 4.00 6.05
CA THR A 591 -16.53 3.81 6.11
C THR A 591 -16.87 2.38 6.48
N ARG A 592 -17.90 2.22 7.31
CA ARG A 592 -18.43 0.91 7.68
C ARG A 592 -19.94 0.99 7.75
N THR A 593 -20.61 -0.03 7.22
CA THR A 593 -22.05 -0.18 7.35
C THR A 593 -22.32 -1.17 8.47
N ALA A 594 -23.24 -0.83 9.34
CA ALA A 594 -23.61 -1.64 10.47
C ALA A 594 -24.86 -2.48 10.14
N GLY A 595 -24.65 -3.58 9.40
CA GLY A 595 -25.64 -4.64 9.19
C GLY A 595 -27.04 -4.16 8.74
N ASP A 596 -28.05 -4.93 9.09
CA ASP A 596 -29.46 -4.68 8.72
C ASP A 596 -30.05 -3.41 9.32
N ASN A 597 -29.39 -2.81 10.28
CA ASN A 597 -29.88 -1.66 11.03
C ASN A 597 -29.66 -0.31 10.34
N GLN A 598 -29.10 -0.34 9.12
CA GLN A 598 -28.97 0.84 8.27
C GLN A 598 -28.14 1.99 8.90
N GLN A 599 -27.24 1.66 9.82
CA GLN A 599 -26.30 2.63 10.40
C GLN A 599 -25.01 2.63 9.60
N VAL A 600 -24.45 3.82 9.40
CA VAL A 600 -23.19 4.00 8.69
C VAL A 600 -22.25 4.83 9.55
N SER A 601 -21.02 4.41 9.67
CA SER A 601 -19.92 5.22 10.22
C SER A 601 -19.06 5.74 9.11
N GLU A 602 -18.73 7.02 9.14
CA GLU A 602 -17.87 7.68 8.16
C GLU A 602 -16.82 8.52 8.86
N VAL A 603 -15.61 8.46 8.35
CA VAL A 603 -14.50 9.32 8.75
C VAL A 603 -14.14 10.20 7.58
N VAL A 604 -14.18 11.51 7.80
CA VAL A 604 -13.89 12.53 6.77
C VAL A 604 -12.74 13.40 7.25
N ARG A 605 -11.87 13.81 6.33
CA ARG A 605 -10.77 14.73 6.62
C ARG A 605 -11.26 16.18 6.69
N LEU A 606 -10.76 16.91 7.69
CA LEU A 606 -10.91 18.37 7.77
C LEU A 606 -9.56 18.98 8.16
N GLY A 607 -8.82 19.48 7.18
CA GLY A 607 -7.43 19.92 7.42
C GLY A 607 -6.57 18.73 7.88
N ASP A 608 -5.93 18.86 9.03
CA ASP A 608 -5.18 17.78 9.66
C ASP A 608 -6.02 16.94 10.63
N ALA A 609 -7.27 17.33 10.88
CA ALA A 609 -8.17 16.61 11.76
C ALA A 609 -9.04 15.60 11.00
N LYS A 610 -9.54 14.62 11.75
CA LYS A 610 -10.54 13.67 11.28
C LYS A 610 -11.86 13.90 12.01
N LEU A 611 -12.93 13.93 11.24
CA LEU A 611 -14.29 14.02 11.73
C LEU A 611 -14.97 12.66 11.61
N LEU A 612 -15.52 12.19 12.73
CA LEU A 612 -16.17 10.89 12.83
C LEU A 612 -17.69 11.09 12.88
N TYR A 613 -18.36 10.64 11.82
CA TYR A 613 -19.80 10.76 11.66
C TYR A 613 -20.50 9.41 11.80
N ARG A 614 -21.63 9.43 12.49
CA ARG A 614 -22.61 8.36 12.45
C ARG A 614 -23.85 8.87 11.71
N LEU A 615 -24.28 8.13 10.72
CA LEU A 615 -25.43 8.49 9.89
C LEU A 615 -26.32 7.28 9.60
N LYS A 616 -27.53 7.59 9.19
CA LYS A 616 -28.46 6.61 8.64
C LYS A 616 -28.32 6.59 7.12
N ILE A 617 -28.75 5.50 6.52
CA ILE A 617 -28.83 5.35 5.07
C ILE A 617 -29.74 6.43 4.47
N ASP A 618 -29.29 7.07 3.43
CA ASP A 618 -30.06 8.07 2.67
C ASP A 618 -30.86 7.39 1.54
N GLU A 619 -32.04 6.88 1.87
CA GLU A 619 -32.96 6.27 0.90
C GLU A 619 -33.37 7.22 -0.24
N ASN A 620 -33.40 8.54 0.02
CA ASN A 620 -33.73 9.52 -1.00
C ASN A 620 -32.63 9.62 -2.07
N SER A 621 -31.36 9.54 -1.68
CA SER A 621 -30.25 9.51 -2.62
C SER A 621 -30.30 8.27 -3.52
N LEU A 622 -30.72 7.13 -2.98
CA LEU A 622 -30.89 5.90 -3.75
C LEU A 622 -32.00 6.00 -4.79
N ARG A 623 -33.14 6.56 -4.41
CA ARG A 623 -34.32 6.68 -5.30
C ARG A 623 -34.14 7.72 -6.38
N ARG A 624 -33.67 8.91 -6.02
CA ARG A 624 -33.60 10.06 -6.95
C ARG A 624 -32.42 10.03 -7.89
N ARG A 625 -31.31 9.36 -7.52
CA ARG A 625 -30.07 9.25 -8.30
C ARG A 625 -29.58 10.62 -8.85
N ASN A 626 -29.82 11.68 -8.10
CA ASN A 626 -29.58 13.07 -8.51
C ASN A 626 -28.22 13.61 -8.05
N VAL A 627 -27.37 12.76 -7.52
CA VAL A 627 -26.02 13.15 -7.11
C VAL A 627 -25.08 12.97 -8.29
N THR A 628 -24.39 14.04 -8.64
CA THR A 628 -23.34 14.01 -9.67
C THR A 628 -22.01 14.21 -9.01
N ALA A 629 -21.17 13.19 -9.00
CA ALA A 629 -19.80 13.30 -8.54
C ALA A 629 -18.96 13.96 -9.64
N ARG A 630 -18.66 15.26 -9.47
CA ARG A 630 -17.87 16.01 -10.46
C ARG A 630 -16.39 15.62 -10.34
N PRO A 631 -15.67 15.45 -11.47
CA PRO A 631 -14.23 15.25 -11.43
C PRO A 631 -13.51 16.49 -10.89
N THR A 632 -12.45 16.27 -10.13
CA THR A 632 -11.52 17.33 -9.69
C THR A 632 -10.69 17.81 -10.86
N GLU A 633 -10.02 18.96 -10.71
CA GLU A 633 -9.09 19.47 -11.73
C GLU A 633 -8.00 18.46 -12.06
N TYR A 634 -7.51 17.76 -11.06
CA TYR A 634 -6.54 16.68 -11.21
C TYR A 634 -7.07 15.58 -12.16
N VAL A 635 -8.26 15.06 -11.89
CA VAL A 635 -8.86 14.00 -12.74
C VAL A 635 -9.23 14.54 -14.13
N ARG A 636 -9.67 15.79 -14.25
CA ARG A 636 -9.93 16.39 -15.57
C ARG A 636 -8.68 16.40 -16.44
N LYS A 637 -7.54 16.79 -15.87
CA LYS A 637 -6.24 16.73 -16.59
C LYS A 637 -5.88 15.32 -17.01
N LEU A 638 -6.08 14.31 -16.16
CA LEU A 638 -5.85 12.90 -16.51
C LEU A 638 -6.74 12.47 -17.70
N ILE A 639 -8.02 12.81 -17.67
CA ILE A 639 -8.95 12.51 -18.77
C ILE A 639 -8.51 13.17 -20.08
N GLU A 640 -8.04 14.41 -20.02
CA GLU A 640 -7.53 15.13 -21.19
C GLU A 640 -6.25 14.51 -21.73
N GLU A 641 -5.32 14.10 -20.86
CA GLU A 641 -4.07 13.42 -21.26
C GLU A 641 -4.38 12.07 -21.92
N GLU A 642 -5.29 11.27 -21.37
CA GLU A 642 -5.73 10.03 -21.97
C GLU A 642 -6.35 10.23 -23.35
N LYS A 643 -7.24 11.24 -23.50
CA LYS A 643 -7.84 11.58 -24.79
C LYS A 643 -6.80 12.04 -25.82
N LYS A 644 -5.77 12.78 -25.38
CA LYS A 644 -4.66 13.18 -26.27
C LYS A 644 -3.81 11.99 -26.71
N ASN A 645 -3.58 11.03 -25.81
CA ASN A 645 -2.82 9.81 -26.14
C ASN A 645 -3.58 8.90 -27.11
N LEU A 646 -4.89 8.77 -26.93
CA LEU A 646 -5.75 8.02 -27.86
C LEU A 646 -5.85 8.67 -29.25
N ARG A 647 -5.65 9.98 -29.36
CA ARG A 647 -5.69 10.72 -30.63
C ARG A 647 -4.35 10.76 -31.38
N LYS A 648 -3.26 10.34 -30.74
CA LYS A 648 -2.00 10.17 -31.45
C LYS A 648 -2.17 9.01 -32.44
N PRO A 649 -1.98 9.21 -33.76
CA PRO A 649 -2.05 8.13 -34.72
C PRO A 649 -1.03 7.06 -34.29
N ALA A 650 -1.44 5.81 -34.27
CA ALA A 650 -0.51 4.70 -34.11
C ALA A 650 0.60 4.88 -35.14
N THR A 651 1.82 5.01 -34.70
CA THR A 651 2.99 5.05 -35.61
C THR A 651 2.88 3.79 -36.49
N PRO A 652 2.86 3.90 -37.82
CA PRO A 652 2.74 2.74 -38.67
C PRO A 652 3.88 1.79 -38.34
N VAL A 653 3.53 0.58 -37.92
CA VAL A 653 4.48 -0.52 -37.77
C VAL A 653 5.03 -0.76 -39.16
N VAL A 654 6.24 -0.31 -39.42
CA VAL A 654 6.97 -0.68 -40.62
C VAL A 654 7.15 -2.19 -40.53
N PRO A 655 6.62 -2.99 -41.47
CA PRO A 655 6.82 -4.42 -41.44
C PRO A 655 8.31 -4.69 -41.57
N VAL A 656 8.90 -5.28 -40.54
CA VAL A 656 10.27 -5.79 -40.59
C VAL A 656 10.30 -6.84 -41.68
N PRO A 657 11.15 -6.74 -42.70
CA PRO A 657 11.26 -7.75 -43.72
C PRO A 657 11.66 -9.08 -43.07
N VAL A 658 10.87 -10.11 -43.31
CA VAL A 658 11.19 -11.49 -42.91
C VAL A 658 12.45 -11.88 -43.65
N ILE A 659 13.58 -11.88 -42.97
CA ILE A 659 14.82 -12.44 -43.50
C ILE A 659 14.73 -13.95 -43.31
N ASP A 660 14.63 -14.65 -44.43
CA ASP A 660 14.65 -16.08 -44.53
C ASP A 660 16.01 -16.61 -44.08
N THR A 661 16.08 -17.20 -42.91
CA THR A 661 17.30 -17.78 -42.36
C THR A 661 17.43 -19.23 -42.75
N ALA A 662 17.92 -19.44 -43.96
CA ALA A 662 18.57 -20.69 -44.33
C ALA A 662 20.05 -20.39 -44.65
N LEU A 663 20.92 -21.07 -43.86
CA LEU A 663 22.35 -21.35 -44.12
C LEU A 663 23.41 -20.26 -43.76
N LYS A 664 24.20 -20.51 -42.78
CA LYS A 664 25.58 -21.02 -42.71
C LYS A 664 26.30 -20.60 -41.44
N LYS A 665 26.90 -21.59 -40.81
CA LYS A 665 27.96 -21.41 -39.80
C LYS A 665 29.14 -20.65 -40.36
N ALA A 666 29.63 -19.62 -39.64
CA ALA A 666 31.00 -19.17 -39.72
C ALA A 666 31.40 -18.52 -38.37
N GLU A 667 32.66 -18.74 -38.03
CA GLU A 667 33.32 -18.45 -36.77
C GLU A 667 33.56 -16.95 -36.47
N PRO A 668 33.99 -16.58 -35.24
CA PRO A 668 33.89 -15.23 -34.72
C PRO A 668 35.06 -14.36 -35.18
N ALA A 669 34.76 -13.17 -35.65
CA ALA A 669 35.73 -12.09 -35.78
C ALA A 669 35.34 -10.93 -34.86
N PHE A 670 36.29 -10.54 -34.03
CA PHE A 670 36.25 -9.32 -33.20
C PHE A 670 35.95 -8.09 -34.07
N SER A 671 35.00 -7.28 -33.68
CA SER A 671 34.98 -5.86 -34.04
C SER A 671 34.28 -5.04 -32.95
N THR A 672 35.08 -4.13 -32.39
CA THR A 672 34.64 -2.99 -31.60
C THR A 672 33.89 -2.02 -32.51
N GLY A 673 32.62 -1.76 -32.20
CA GLY A 673 31.83 -0.71 -32.84
C GLY A 673 30.78 -0.22 -31.87
N PHE A 674 30.96 0.98 -31.37
CA PHE A 674 29.96 1.75 -30.68
C PHE A 674 28.88 2.13 -31.68
N GLU A 675 27.67 1.65 -31.50
CA GLU A 675 26.45 2.22 -32.09
C GLU A 675 25.51 2.69 -30.98
N GLU A 676 25.27 3.99 -31.02
CA GLU A 676 24.23 4.63 -30.19
C GLU A 676 22.86 4.20 -30.67
N GLU A 677 22.21 3.32 -29.93
CA GLU A 677 20.77 3.10 -30.10
C GLU A 677 19.98 4.01 -29.16
N THR A 678 19.39 5.04 -29.74
CA THR A 678 18.34 5.84 -29.14
C THR A 678 17.07 4.99 -29.02
N THR A 679 16.86 4.34 -27.89
CA THR A 679 15.58 3.66 -27.58
C THR A 679 14.60 4.64 -26.96
N THR A 680 13.74 5.20 -27.80
CA THR A 680 12.46 5.78 -27.36
C THR A 680 11.53 4.65 -26.99
N ALA A 681 11.25 4.49 -25.70
CA ALA A 681 10.28 3.53 -25.21
C ALA A 681 8.85 3.88 -25.69
N PRO A 682 8.12 2.98 -26.34
CA PRO A 682 6.74 3.24 -26.74
C PRO A 682 5.83 3.19 -25.52
N ALA A 683 5.11 4.28 -25.28
CA ALA A 683 3.96 4.31 -24.38
C ALA A 683 2.82 3.51 -25.03
N GLY A 684 2.44 2.38 -24.42
CA GLY A 684 1.27 1.61 -24.85
C GLY A 684 1.55 0.17 -25.27
N ALA A 685 2.43 -0.54 -24.57
CA ALA A 685 2.47 -1.99 -24.69
C ALA A 685 1.34 -2.57 -23.82
N GLN A 686 0.33 -3.14 -24.47
CA GLN A 686 -0.47 -4.20 -23.86
C GLN A 686 0.51 -5.24 -23.34
N THR A 687 0.52 -5.44 -22.03
CA THR A 687 1.36 -6.45 -21.39
C THR A 687 0.90 -7.81 -21.92
N ALA A 688 1.75 -8.41 -22.73
CA ALA A 688 1.62 -9.82 -23.06
C ALA A 688 1.53 -10.63 -21.75
N PRO A 689 0.80 -11.74 -21.71
CA PRO A 689 0.73 -12.59 -20.54
C PRO A 689 2.17 -12.91 -20.12
N LEU A 690 2.46 -12.68 -18.85
CA LEU A 690 3.73 -13.08 -18.26
C LEU A 690 3.85 -14.60 -18.49
N LYS A 691 4.52 -15.01 -19.56
CA LYS A 691 5.09 -16.35 -19.60
C LYS A 691 5.79 -16.49 -18.25
N LYS A 692 5.49 -17.58 -17.51
CA LYS A 692 6.35 -18.04 -16.42
C LYS A 692 7.77 -17.97 -16.99
N GLN A 693 8.44 -16.85 -16.78
CA GLN A 693 9.87 -16.78 -17.00
C GLN A 693 10.39 -17.80 -15.99
N THR A 694 10.86 -18.92 -16.47
CA THR A 694 11.69 -19.79 -15.67
C THR A 694 12.81 -18.90 -15.20
N THR A 695 12.64 -18.37 -14.00
CA THR A 695 13.67 -17.63 -13.29
C THR A 695 14.92 -18.50 -13.37
N PRO A 696 16.06 -17.97 -13.83
CA PRO A 696 17.32 -18.71 -13.73
C PRO A 696 17.37 -19.20 -12.29
N LYS A 697 17.72 -20.46 -12.04
CA LYS A 697 17.75 -21.08 -10.71
C LYS A 697 18.59 -20.19 -9.82
N ASN A 698 17.94 -19.23 -9.19
CA ASN A 698 18.55 -18.22 -8.39
C ASN A 698 19.12 -18.91 -7.15
N LYS A 699 20.40 -18.77 -6.90
CA LYS A 699 21.07 -19.37 -5.77
C LYS A 699 20.55 -18.72 -4.51
N ILE A 700 19.94 -19.51 -3.63
CA ILE A 700 19.54 -19.09 -2.29
C ILE A 700 20.74 -19.35 -1.36
N PHE A 701 21.15 -18.33 -0.65
CA PHE A 701 22.26 -18.40 0.29
C PHE A 701 21.73 -18.27 1.72
N GLU A 702 22.34 -19.03 2.65
CA GLU A 702 22.10 -18.81 4.08
C GLU A 702 22.94 -17.63 4.56
N TYR A 703 22.31 -16.66 5.18
CA TYR A 703 23.02 -15.59 5.85
C TYR A 703 23.47 -16.07 7.22
N ARG A 704 24.77 -16.19 7.39
CA ARG A 704 25.40 -16.44 8.70
C ARG A 704 25.93 -15.12 9.21
N PRO A 705 25.35 -14.55 10.28
CA PRO A 705 25.91 -13.33 10.86
C PRO A 705 27.35 -13.60 11.28
N PRO A 706 28.28 -12.66 11.02
CA PRO A 706 29.64 -12.79 11.53
C PRO A 706 29.58 -12.98 13.04
N LYS A 707 30.35 -13.94 13.56
CA LYS A 707 30.48 -14.10 15.00
C LYS A 707 31.24 -12.87 15.51
N PHE A 708 30.56 -12.05 16.30
CA PHE A 708 31.20 -10.94 16.98
C PHE A 708 31.96 -11.53 18.17
N PHE A 709 33.26 -11.42 18.15
CA PHE A 709 34.09 -11.57 19.32
C PHE A 709 34.35 -10.16 19.85
N ASN A 710 34.19 -9.96 21.16
CA ASN A 710 34.63 -8.74 21.80
C ASN A 710 36.17 -8.77 21.85
N ASP A 711 36.81 -8.40 20.77
CA ASP A 711 38.27 -8.43 20.67
C ASP A 711 38.93 -7.24 21.39
N TYR A 712 38.17 -6.18 21.66
CA TYR A 712 38.68 -5.03 22.40
C TYR A 712 37.56 -4.17 22.98
N LEU A 713 37.83 -3.56 24.11
CA LEU A 713 37.03 -2.54 24.74
C LEU A 713 37.62 -1.17 24.32
N VAL A 714 36.93 -0.39 23.50
CA VAL A 714 37.37 0.97 23.21
C VAL A 714 36.82 1.89 24.30
N SER A 715 37.69 2.25 25.25
CA SER A 715 37.46 3.40 26.11
C SER A 715 37.94 4.66 25.37
N GLY A 716 37.06 5.34 24.63
CA GLY A 716 37.38 6.61 24.00
C GLY A 716 37.10 7.75 24.96
N PHE A 717 38.10 8.59 25.25
CA PHE A 717 37.84 9.92 25.75
C PHE A 717 37.27 10.74 24.60
N ASN A 718 35.99 11.05 24.69
CA ASN A 718 35.39 11.98 23.74
C ASN A 718 35.87 13.41 24.15
N ASN A 719 36.84 13.93 23.44
CA ASN A 719 37.38 15.27 23.65
C ASN A 719 36.41 16.40 23.28
N ASN A 720 35.18 16.09 22.90
CA ASN A 720 34.15 17.10 22.77
C ASN A 720 33.64 17.56 24.15
N VAL A 721 34.49 18.27 24.85
CA VAL A 721 34.22 18.93 26.12
C VAL A 721 33.06 19.92 26.01
N LEU A 722 32.65 20.28 24.80
CA LEU A 722 31.53 21.19 24.53
C LEU A 722 30.21 20.45 24.35
N VAL A 723 30.19 19.14 24.37
CA VAL A 723 28.92 18.40 24.39
C VAL A 723 28.40 18.40 25.81
N THR A 724 27.62 19.41 26.11
CA THR A 724 26.92 19.62 27.37
C THR A 724 25.84 18.60 27.68
N ARG A 725 25.74 17.54 26.92
CA ARG A 725 24.86 16.39 27.21
C ARG A 725 25.69 15.30 27.84
N TYR A 726 25.73 15.31 29.14
CA TYR A 726 26.06 14.14 29.91
C TYR A 726 25.19 12.98 29.43
N GLN A 727 25.79 12.04 28.75
CA GLN A 727 25.21 10.73 28.56
C GLN A 727 25.68 9.91 29.75
N PRO A 728 24.79 9.65 30.74
CA PRO A 728 25.16 8.75 31.81
C PRO A 728 25.46 7.39 31.15
N TYR A 729 26.71 7.08 31.10
CA TYR A 729 27.15 5.78 30.75
C TYR A 729 26.74 4.87 31.90
N GLN A 730 25.89 3.95 31.60
CA GLN A 730 25.52 2.92 32.55
C GLN A 730 26.12 1.64 32.01
N GLY A 731 27.09 1.16 32.71
CA GLY A 731 27.74 -0.08 32.47
C GLY A 731 26.81 -1.27 32.63
#